data_14f25540f3fedbf012fe1cc62ff5a3ff
#
_entry.id   14f25540f3fedbf012fe1cc62ff5a3ff
#
_cell.length_a   1.000
_cell.length_b   1.000
_cell.length_c   1.000
_cell.angle_alpha   90.00
_cell.angle_beta   90.00
_cell.angle_gamma   90.00
#
_symmetry.space_group_name_H-M   'P 1'
#
loop_
_entity.id
_entity.type
_entity.pdbx_description
1 polymer ?
#
loop_
_entity_poly.entity_id
_entity_poly.type
_entity_poly.pdbx_seq_one_letter_code
_entity_poly.pdbx_strand_id
1 'polypeptide(L)'
;MEKKPYYITTAIAYASGKPHIGNTYEIILADAIARFKRYEGYDVFFMTGTDEHGQKIEGKAKDVGKTPKEFVDEVVGEIHTIWDLMDTSYDKFMRTTEEYHEKQVQKMFRKMYENGDIYKGKYEGWYCTPCESFWTDSQLVDGKCPDCGRAVERASEDAYFFKMSKYADRLMEHIESHPEFIQPVSRKNEMVNNFLKPGLQDLCVSRSSFTWGIPVDFDEKNVVYVWLDALSNYITGIGYDVDGEHQERFKKYWPADLHLIGKDIVRFHTIYWPIFLMSLNVPLPKQVFGHPWLLTATAKSDEGTKMSKSRGNVIYADDLVRLFGVDAVRFFVMHEMPFENDGVISWELMVERFNSQLANILGNLVKRTISMSNKYFDGIVEDKGVTEPVDQDLKSTVLEQARLAASKMDELKVADALTAIFEIFRRSNKYIDETEPWVLAKEESKADRLRTVLYNLTESIVIGASLLKSFMPSTGAEILEQLSTTERDFASLSDFGLYPSGNKVVADPKTLFERKDWKEVEKEVEKITEAQIAKAQAEEKKEEAKKAAKTACALGSSQAAGNTDLEKGIDIPFKAEISYEDFDKCDFRIGKIIHAEEVKKSKKLLLFKVQVGSEVRQILSGIKSSYKPEDLLGKKVMVLCNLAPREICGYQSEGMLLSAIDEEGKLSLMTSLADMPAGASIS
;
A
#
# COMPACT_ATOMS: atom_id res chain seq x y z
N MET A 1 -0.93 -17.94 37.08
CA MET A 1 -1.50 -16.59 36.92
C MET A 1 -2.28 -16.56 35.60
N GLU A 2 -3.40 -15.87 35.57
CA GLU A 2 -4.15 -15.67 34.33
C GLU A 2 -3.32 -14.77 33.42
N LYS A 3 -3.20 -15.14 32.14
CA LYS A 3 -2.42 -14.36 31.16
C LYS A 3 -3.11 -13.02 30.90
N LYS A 4 -2.34 -11.95 30.80
CA LYS A 4 -2.87 -10.63 30.46
C LYS A 4 -3.35 -10.63 28.99
N PRO A 5 -4.59 -10.19 28.70
CA PRO A 5 -5.06 -10.11 27.32
C PRO A 5 -4.30 -9.07 26.51
N TYR A 6 -4.15 -9.34 25.23
CA TYR A 6 -3.56 -8.43 24.24
C TYR A 6 -4.33 -8.55 22.93
N TYR A 7 -4.96 -7.47 22.50
CA TYR A 7 -5.72 -7.43 21.27
C TYR A 7 -5.01 -6.60 20.22
N ILE A 8 -4.60 -7.27 19.14
CA ILE A 8 -3.95 -6.66 17.97
C ILE A 8 -4.80 -6.84 16.72
N THR A 9 -4.89 -5.80 15.91
CA THR A 9 -5.57 -5.85 14.60
C THR A 9 -4.71 -5.26 13.50
N THR A 10 -4.92 -5.72 12.28
CA THR A 10 -4.51 -4.99 11.06
C THR A 10 -5.68 -4.13 10.57
N ALA A 11 -5.43 -3.25 9.59
CA ALA A 11 -6.50 -2.82 8.71
C ALA A 11 -7.12 -4.04 8.02
N ILE A 12 -8.43 -3.98 7.74
CA ILE A 12 -9.07 -5.00 6.92
C ILE A 12 -8.84 -4.68 5.44
N ALA A 13 -8.41 -5.69 4.67
CA ALA A 13 -8.02 -5.51 3.28
C ALA A 13 -9.23 -5.20 2.39
N TYR A 14 -9.18 -4.12 1.60
CA TYR A 14 -10.26 -3.80 0.67
C TYR A 14 -10.37 -4.85 -0.44
N ALA A 15 -11.49 -5.58 -0.49
CA ALA A 15 -11.70 -6.76 -1.34
C ALA A 15 -11.86 -6.40 -2.83
N SER A 16 -10.90 -5.67 -3.38
CA SER A 16 -10.94 -5.19 -4.77
C SER A 16 -9.95 -5.88 -5.70
N GLY A 17 -9.19 -6.85 -5.23
CA GLY A 17 -8.26 -7.68 -6.02
C GLY A 17 -7.11 -8.25 -5.18
N LYS A 18 -6.28 -9.10 -5.81
CA LYS A 18 -5.13 -9.77 -5.18
C LYS A 18 -4.21 -8.77 -4.47
N PRO A 19 -3.85 -9.01 -3.20
CA PRO A 19 -2.94 -8.16 -2.44
C PRO A 19 -1.51 -8.24 -2.99
N HIS A 20 -0.83 -7.11 -3.09
CA HIS A 20 0.61 -7.05 -3.39
C HIS A 20 1.43 -7.07 -2.09
N ILE A 21 2.76 -7.19 -2.22
CA ILE A 21 3.66 -7.32 -1.06
C ILE A 21 3.52 -6.18 -0.05
N GLY A 22 3.16 -4.96 -0.46
CA GLY A 22 2.92 -3.84 0.44
C GLY A 22 1.69 -4.04 1.34
N ASN A 23 0.64 -4.73 0.85
CA ASN A 23 -0.50 -5.14 1.68
C ASN A 23 -0.14 -6.35 2.57
N THR A 24 0.65 -7.29 2.01
CA THR A 24 1.11 -8.48 2.73
C THR A 24 2.10 -8.13 3.84
N TYR A 25 2.86 -7.06 3.69
CA TYR A 25 3.78 -6.57 4.74
C TYR A 25 3.04 -6.29 6.05
N GLU A 26 1.89 -5.64 6.01
CA GLU A 26 1.10 -5.28 7.20
C GLU A 26 0.72 -6.53 8.01
N ILE A 27 0.23 -7.58 7.36
CA ILE A 27 -0.17 -8.81 8.05
C ILE A 27 1.04 -9.56 8.63
N ILE A 28 2.19 -9.55 7.94
CA ILE A 28 3.44 -10.15 8.43
C ILE A 28 3.94 -9.40 9.67
N LEU A 29 3.91 -8.07 9.64
CA LEU A 29 4.34 -7.23 10.75
C LEU A 29 3.46 -7.46 11.99
N ALA A 30 2.14 -7.49 11.81
CA ALA A 30 1.20 -7.77 12.90
C ALA A 30 1.37 -9.19 13.46
N ASP A 31 1.60 -10.18 12.60
CA ASP A 31 1.86 -11.56 13.01
C ASP A 31 3.13 -11.69 13.85
N ALA A 32 4.22 -11.03 13.43
CA ALA A 32 5.46 -11.03 14.21
C ALA A 32 5.27 -10.43 15.60
N ILE A 33 4.54 -9.32 15.71
CA ILE A 33 4.20 -8.69 17.00
C ILE A 33 3.29 -9.63 17.82
N ALA A 34 2.27 -10.23 17.21
CA ALA A 34 1.37 -11.15 17.89
C ALA A 34 2.11 -12.38 18.43
N ARG A 35 2.99 -13.01 17.62
CA ARG A 35 3.85 -14.13 18.04
C ARG A 35 4.78 -13.74 19.17
N PHE A 36 5.40 -12.57 19.08
CA PHE A 36 6.29 -12.08 20.12
C PHE A 36 5.55 -11.83 21.44
N LYS A 37 4.37 -11.22 21.40
CA LYS A 37 3.52 -11.02 22.59
C LYS A 37 3.04 -12.35 23.19
N ARG A 38 2.73 -13.37 22.37
CA ARG A 38 2.48 -14.73 22.87
C ARG A 38 3.70 -15.34 23.54
N TYR A 39 4.90 -15.11 22.98
CA TYR A 39 6.17 -15.55 23.56
C TYR A 39 6.45 -14.86 24.91
N GLU A 40 6.13 -13.59 25.07
CA GLU A 40 6.16 -12.86 26.34
C GLU A 40 5.13 -13.37 27.37
N GLY A 41 4.21 -14.24 26.95
CA GLY A 41 3.22 -14.84 27.83
C GLY A 41 1.85 -14.15 27.86
N TYR A 42 1.58 -13.20 26.98
CA TYR A 42 0.24 -12.63 26.83
C TYR A 42 -0.75 -13.62 26.25
N ASP A 43 -2.03 -13.41 26.55
CA ASP A 43 -3.15 -14.05 25.86
C ASP A 43 -3.58 -13.17 24.68
N VAL A 44 -3.01 -13.47 23.51
CA VAL A 44 -3.15 -12.62 22.32
C VAL A 44 -4.34 -13.04 21.50
N PHE A 45 -5.19 -12.08 21.14
CA PHE A 45 -6.19 -12.21 20.09
C PHE A 45 -5.79 -11.34 18.90
N PHE A 46 -5.47 -11.98 17.78
CA PHE A 46 -5.06 -11.32 16.55
C PHE A 46 -6.17 -11.38 15.51
N MET A 47 -6.70 -10.23 15.09
CA MET A 47 -7.75 -10.13 14.10
C MET A 47 -7.30 -9.37 12.85
N THR A 48 -7.64 -9.91 11.70
CA THR A 48 -7.56 -9.29 10.37
C THR A 48 -8.86 -9.51 9.63
N GLY A 49 -8.97 -9.09 8.38
CA GLY A 49 -10.19 -9.33 7.60
C GLY A 49 -10.23 -8.60 6.27
N THR A 50 -11.45 -8.49 5.75
CA THR A 50 -11.73 -7.79 4.48
C THR A 50 -12.86 -6.77 4.62
N ASP A 51 -12.65 -5.62 3.98
CA ASP A 51 -13.64 -4.60 3.71
C ASP A 51 -14.26 -4.89 2.33
N GLU A 52 -15.55 -5.20 2.31
CA GLU A 52 -16.22 -5.83 1.17
C GLU A 52 -17.33 -4.98 0.54
N HIS A 53 -17.63 -3.80 1.08
CA HIS A 53 -18.66 -2.90 0.57
C HIS A 53 -18.07 -1.73 -0.24
N GLY A 54 -18.95 -0.98 -0.91
CA GLY A 54 -18.61 0.27 -1.58
C GLY A 54 -18.77 0.27 -3.10
N GLN A 55 -18.81 1.49 -3.64
CA GLN A 55 -19.06 1.76 -5.06
C GLN A 55 -18.04 1.11 -5.99
N LYS A 56 -16.78 1.07 -5.60
CA LYS A 56 -15.68 0.50 -6.39
C LYS A 56 -15.83 -1.02 -6.57
N ILE A 57 -16.28 -1.72 -5.53
CA ILE A 57 -16.54 -3.17 -5.58
C ILE A 57 -17.75 -3.45 -6.46
N GLU A 58 -18.86 -2.72 -6.27
CA GLU A 58 -20.05 -2.83 -7.13
C GLU A 58 -19.70 -2.63 -8.61
N GLY A 59 -18.89 -1.61 -8.92
CA GLY A 59 -18.41 -1.34 -10.27
C GLY A 59 -17.58 -2.49 -10.84
N LYS A 60 -16.61 -3.00 -10.09
CA LYS A 60 -15.76 -4.13 -10.51
C LYS A 60 -16.54 -5.43 -10.71
N ALA A 61 -17.46 -5.75 -9.83
CA ALA A 61 -18.33 -6.90 -9.96
C ALA A 61 -19.15 -6.84 -11.26
N LYS A 62 -19.74 -5.67 -11.54
CA LYS A 62 -20.48 -5.40 -12.79
C LYS A 62 -19.57 -5.55 -14.03
N ASP A 63 -18.32 -5.08 -13.94
CA ASP A 63 -17.36 -5.19 -15.05
C ASP A 63 -17.02 -6.62 -15.41
N VAL A 64 -17.07 -7.54 -14.47
CA VAL A 64 -16.83 -8.99 -14.71
C VAL A 64 -18.12 -9.80 -14.84
N GLY A 65 -19.30 -9.17 -14.77
CA GLY A 65 -20.60 -9.82 -14.92
C GLY A 65 -21.01 -10.68 -13.74
N LYS A 66 -20.58 -10.33 -12.53
CA LYS A 66 -20.89 -11.02 -11.26
C LYS A 66 -21.72 -10.13 -10.34
N THR A 67 -22.40 -10.76 -9.40
CA THR A 67 -22.92 -10.03 -8.25
C THR A 67 -21.76 -9.54 -7.37
N PRO A 68 -21.91 -8.42 -6.63
CA PRO A 68 -20.87 -7.97 -5.71
C PRO A 68 -20.45 -9.05 -4.70
N LYS A 69 -21.40 -9.84 -4.19
CA LYS A 69 -21.12 -10.93 -3.23
C LYS A 69 -20.25 -12.03 -3.83
N GLU A 70 -20.58 -12.50 -5.04
CA GLU A 70 -19.76 -13.50 -5.75
C GLU A 70 -18.34 -12.95 -6.01
N PHE A 71 -18.23 -11.69 -6.39
CA PHE A 71 -16.94 -11.05 -6.65
C PHE A 71 -16.07 -10.99 -5.38
N VAL A 72 -16.63 -10.52 -4.25
CA VAL A 72 -15.85 -10.43 -3.01
C VAL A 72 -15.50 -11.80 -2.45
N ASP A 73 -16.37 -12.82 -2.59
CA ASP A 73 -16.06 -14.18 -2.15
C ASP A 73 -14.83 -14.76 -2.85
N GLU A 74 -14.65 -14.50 -4.13
CA GLU A 74 -13.44 -14.91 -4.86
C GLU A 74 -12.19 -14.14 -4.41
N VAL A 75 -12.30 -12.82 -4.28
CA VAL A 75 -11.17 -11.99 -3.86
C VAL A 75 -10.74 -12.33 -2.43
N VAL A 76 -11.70 -12.58 -1.54
CA VAL A 76 -11.44 -13.04 -0.16
C VAL A 76 -10.68 -14.36 -0.17
N GLY A 77 -11.06 -15.31 -1.04
CA GLY A 77 -10.33 -16.58 -1.22
C GLY A 77 -8.87 -16.36 -1.62
N GLU A 78 -8.59 -15.40 -2.52
CA GLU A 78 -7.22 -15.04 -2.89
C GLU A 78 -6.45 -14.42 -1.71
N ILE A 79 -7.09 -13.54 -0.94
CA ILE A 79 -6.48 -12.90 0.24
C ILE A 79 -6.14 -13.95 1.30
N HIS A 80 -7.06 -14.85 1.62
CA HIS A 80 -6.82 -15.96 2.54
C HIS A 80 -5.63 -16.80 2.11
N THR A 81 -5.57 -17.17 0.82
CA THR A 81 -4.46 -17.96 0.28
C THR A 81 -3.11 -17.29 0.50
N ILE A 82 -3.04 -15.95 0.35
CA ILE A 82 -1.78 -15.22 0.59
C ILE A 82 -1.46 -15.10 2.08
N TRP A 83 -2.47 -14.85 2.94
CA TRP A 83 -2.26 -14.79 4.39
C TRP A 83 -1.78 -16.14 4.95
N ASP A 84 -2.39 -17.24 4.51
CA ASP A 84 -2.00 -18.60 4.91
C ASP A 84 -0.62 -18.99 4.34
N LEU A 85 -0.33 -18.60 3.08
CA LEU A 85 0.99 -18.81 2.49
C LEU A 85 2.11 -18.15 3.32
N MET A 86 1.84 -17.01 3.95
CA MET A 86 2.80 -16.28 4.78
C MET A 86 2.88 -16.81 6.22
N ASP A 87 2.24 -17.94 6.54
CA ASP A 87 2.21 -18.55 7.87
C ASP A 87 1.76 -17.57 8.96
N THR A 88 0.67 -16.84 8.69
CA THR A 88 0.13 -15.87 9.64
C THR A 88 -0.81 -16.52 10.66
N SER A 89 -0.70 -16.14 11.93
CA SER A 89 -1.35 -16.78 13.08
C SER A 89 -2.54 -16.00 13.63
N TYR A 90 -3.33 -15.38 12.73
CA TYR A 90 -4.55 -14.67 13.15
C TYR A 90 -5.58 -15.64 13.77
N ASP A 91 -6.28 -15.15 14.79
CA ASP A 91 -7.33 -15.92 15.51
C ASP A 91 -8.69 -15.73 14.86
N LYS A 92 -8.90 -14.60 14.16
CA LYS A 92 -10.13 -14.34 13.40
C LYS A 92 -9.81 -13.59 12.11
N PHE A 93 -10.43 -14.07 11.03
CA PHE A 93 -10.58 -13.33 9.77
C PHE A 93 -12.00 -12.77 9.71
N MET A 94 -12.13 -11.46 9.80
CA MET A 94 -13.41 -10.74 9.83
C MET A 94 -13.83 -10.35 8.41
N ARG A 95 -15.11 -10.50 8.09
CA ARG A 95 -15.71 -10.03 6.83
C ARG A 95 -16.79 -9.00 7.13
N THR A 96 -16.78 -7.85 6.46
CA THR A 96 -17.84 -6.85 6.67
C THR A 96 -19.21 -7.27 6.13
N THR A 97 -19.25 -8.34 5.31
CA THR A 97 -20.50 -9.01 4.90
C THR A 97 -21.02 -10.08 5.88
N GLU A 98 -20.41 -10.22 7.08
CA GLU A 98 -20.98 -11.06 8.14
C GLU A 98 -22.30 -10.45 8.65
N GLU A 99 -23.38 -11.22 8.69
CA GLU A 99 -24.71 -10.76 9.10
C GLU A 99 -24.73 -10.10 10.49
N TYR A 100 -23.93 -10.62 11.43
CA TYR A 100 -23.80 -10.02 12.76
C TYR A 100 -23.21 -8.60 12.67
N HIS A 101 -22.19 -8.42 11.87
CA HIS A 101 -21.55 -7.12 11.66
C HIS A 101 -22.52 -6.12 11.06
N GLU A 102 -23.17 -6.47 9.94
CA GLU A 102 -24.14 -5.62 9.26
C GLU A 102 -25.24 -5.15 10.21
N LYS A 103 -25.82 -6.06 10.99
CA LYS A 103 -26.85 -5.74 11.98
C LYS A 103 -26.35 -4.80 13.08
N GLN A 104 -25.13 -5.00 13.58
CA GLN A 104 -24.58 -4.12 14.61
C GLN A 104 -24.26 -2.74 14.04
N VAL A 105 -23.75 -2.64 12.82
CA VAL A 105 -23.51 -1.34 12.16
C VAL A 105 -24.80 -0.56 11.95
N GLN A 106 -25.89 -1.23 11.53
CA GLN A 106 -27.21 -0.59 11.44
C GLN A 106 -27.67 -0.04 12.79
N LYS A 107 -27.54 -0.82 13.86
CA LYS A 107 -27.88 -0.36 15.22
C LYS A 107 -26.98 0.78 15.69
N MET A 108 -25.68 0.77 15.38
CA MET A 108 -24.75 1.86 15.70
C MET A 108 -25.15 3.14 15.00
N PHE A 109 -25.46 3.08 13.70
CA PHE A 109 -25.91 4.22 12.93
C PHE A 109 -27.19 4.82 13.51
N ARG A 110 -28.20 3.98 13.83
CA ARG A 110 -29.45 4.40 14.46
C ARG A 110 -29.19 5.07 15.81
N LYS A 111 -28.36 4.47 16.67
CA LYS A 111 -28.02 5.02 18.00
C LYS A 111 -27.34 6.39 17.88
N MET A 112 -26.40 6.56 16.95
CA MET A 112 -25.76 7.85 16.68
C MET A 112 -26.77 8.89 16.16
N TYR A 113 -27.75 8.47 15.35
CA TYR A 113 -28.82 9.33 14.88
C TYR A 113 -29.77 9.74 16.03
N GLU A 114 -30.18 8.83 16.87
CA GLU A 114 -31.02 9.08 18.04
C GLU A 114 -30.31 9.97 19.08
N ASN A 115 -29.00 9.84 19.24
CA ASN A 115 -28.17 10.73 20.08
C ASN A 115 -28.05 12.15 19.48
N GLY A 116 -28.53 12.39 18.26
CA GLY A 116 -28.41 13.66 17.55
C GLY A 116 -27.00 13.95 17.05
N ASP A 117 -26.14 12.93 16.98
CA ASP A 117 -24.80 13.02 16.41
C ASP A 117 -24.82 12.88 14.88
N ILE A 118 -25.81 12.19 14.35
CA ILE A 118 -26.09 12.11 12.91
C ILE A 118 -27.36 12.91 12.59
N TYR A 119 -27.34 13.64 11.48
CA TYR A 119 -28.48 14.39 10.95
C TYR A 119 -28.56 14.28 9.43
N LYS A 120 -29.76 14.43 8.86
CA LYS A 120 -29.99 14.41 7.42
C LYS A 120 -29.71 15.79 6.82
N GLY A 121 -28.99 15.82 5.71
CA GLY A 121 -28.58 17.01 4.98
C GLY A 121 -28.41 16.71 3.49
N LYS A 122 -27.86 17.68 2.76
CA LYS A 122 -27.51 17.53 1.36
C LYS A 122 -26.00 17.64 1.22
N TYR A 123 -25.38 16.63 0.63
CA TYR A 123 -23.97 16.70 0.28
C TYR A 123 -23.80 17.38 -1.08
N GLU A 124 -22.95 18.38 -1.12
CA GLU A 124 -22.49 19.02 -2.35
C GLU A 124 -20.97 19.22 -2.25
N GLY A 125 -20.21 18.49 -3.02
CA GLY A 125 -18.74 18.55 -2.96
C GLY A 125 -18.06 17.59 -3.91
N TRP A 126 -16.82 17.30 -3.66
CA TRP A 126 -15.98 16.41 -4.46
C TRP A 126 -15.84 15.04 -3.81
N TYR A 127 -15.95 14.00 -4.61
CA TYR A 127 -15.79 12.62 -4.16
C TYR A 127 -14.70 11.91 -4.95
N CYS A 128 -13.79 11.26 -4.24
CA CYS A 128 -12.78 10.43 -4.82
C CYS A 128 -13.22 8.96 -4.74
N THR A 129 -13.69 8.39 -5.84
CA THR A 129 -14.14 6.99 -5.89
C THR A 129 -13.03 5.98 -5.52
N PRO A 130 -11.75 6.16 -5.93
CA PRO A 130 -10.69 5.23 -5.53
C PRO A 130 -10.33 5.22 -4.04
N CYS A 131 -10.47 6.35 -3.34
CA CYS A 131 -10.21 6.48 -1.90
C CYS A 131 -11.47 6.43 -1.06
N GLU A 132 -12.65 6.48 -1.72
CA GLU A 132 -13.95 6.59 -1.09
C GLU A 132 -14.02 7.74 -0.07
N SER A 133 -13.44 8.89 -0.45
CA SER A 133 -13.27 10.05 0.42
C SER A 133 -13.94 11.29 -0.15
N PHE A 134 -14.53 12.07 0.74
CA PHE A 134 -15.17 13.37 0.43
C PHE A 134 -14.18 14.52 0.61
N TRP A 135 -14.27 15.51 -0.27
CA TRP A 135 -13.40 16.68 -0.29
C TRP A 135 -14.19 17.96 -0.56
N THR A 136 -13.75 19.05 0.07
CA THR A 136 -14.21 20.41 -0.28
C THR A 136 -13.28 21.01 -1.35
N ASP A 137 -13.73 22.07 -2.03
CA ASP A 137 -12.91 22.78 -3.03
C ASP A 137 -11.54 23.21 -2.46
N SER A 138 -11.51 23.65 -1.20
CA SER A 138 -10.28 24.11 -0.53
C SER A 138 -9.30 23.00 -0.13
N GLN A 139 -9.75 21.76 -0.11
CA GLN A 139 -8.94 20.60 0.27
C GLN A 139 -8.29 19.91 -0.93
N LEU A 140 -8.76 20.21 -2.15
CA LEU A 140 -8.17 19.65 -3.36
C LEU A 140 -6.76 20.22 -3.60
N VAL A 141 -5.86 19.37 -4.09
CA VAL A 141 -4.54 19.78 -4.56
C VAL A 141 -4.55 19.72 -6.08
N ASP A 142 -4.35 20.85 -6.75
CA ASP A 142 -4.45 20.99 -8.20
C ASP A 142 -5.74 20.40 -8.82
N GLY A 143 -6.88 20.56 -8.12
CA GLY A 143 -8.17 20.01 -8.52
C GLY A 143 -8.29 18.49 -8.40
N LYS A 144 -7.38 17.84 -7.69
CA LYS A 144 -7.31 16.38 -7.51
C LYS A 144 -7.42 15.98 -6.04
N CYS A 145 -7.68 14.70 -5.81
CA CYS A 145 -7.70 14.13 -4.47
C CYS A 145 -6.33 14.28 -3.77
N PRO A 146 -6.25 14.90 -2.59
CA PRO A 146 -4.99 15.10 -1.88
C PRO A 146 -4.33 13.79 -1.41
N ASP A 147 -5.14 12.73 -1.19
CA ASP A 147 -4.62 11.44 -0.70
C ASP A 147 -3.96 10.61 -1.82
N CYS A 148 -4.54 10.59 -3.02
CA CYS A 148 -4.07 9.70 -4.09
C CYS A 148 -3.69 10.40 -5.40
N GLY A 149 -3.88 11.71 -5.52
CA GLY A 149 -3.57 12.50 -6.71
C GLY A 149 -4.46 12.23 -7.93
N ARG A 150 -5.56 11.46 -7.79
CA ARG A 150 -6.47 11.12 -8.90
C ARG A 150 -7.57 12.15 -9.04
N ALA A 151 -8.22 12.15 -10.22
CA ALA A 151 -9.39 12.99 -10.48
C ALA A 151 -10.51 12.70 -9.46
N VAL A 152 -11.25 13.74 -9.11
CA VAL A 152 -12.44 13.68 -8.24
C VAL A 152 -13.67 14.04 -9.05
N GLU A 153 -14.82 13.52 -8.65
CA GLU A 153 -16.11 13.76 -9.28
C GLU A 153 -16.99 14.64 -8.38
N ARG A 154 -17.77 15.53 -8.98
CA ARG A 154 -18.72 16.33 -8.21
C ARG A 154 -19.92 15.49 -7.82
N ALA A 155 -20.19 15.37 -6.52
CA ALA A 155 -21.32 14.64 -5.97
C ALA A 155 -22.32 15.61 -5.35
N SER A 156 -23.61 15.37 -5.61
CA SER A 156 -24.73 16.10 -4.99
C SER A 156 -25.82 15.08 -4.70
N GLU A 157 -25.99 14.76 -3.42
CA GLU A 157 -26.97 13.76 -2.98
C GLU A 157 -27.52 14.05 -1.58
N ASP A 158 -28.73 13.59 -1.31
CA ASP A 158 -29.28 13.60 0.04
C ASP A 158 -28.52 12.55 0.86
N ALA A 159 -27.95 12.96 1.98
CA ALA A 159 -27.09 12.12 2.79
C ALA A 159 -27.24 12.43 4.28
N TYR A 160 -26.67 11.54 5.11
CA TYR A 160 -26.54 11.75 6.54
C TYR A 160 -25.15 12.23 6.89
N PHE A 161 -25.07 13.15 7.85
CA PHE A 161 -23.83 13.76 8.31
C PHE A 161 -23.63 13.50 9.79
N PHE A 162 -22.40 13.16 10.15
CA PHE A 162 -21.98 13.01 11.55
C PHE A 162 -21.28 14.29 12.03
N LYS A 163 -21.66 14.78 13.20
CA LYS A 163 -21.12 15.99 13.83
C LYS A 163 -19.74 15.77 14.44
N MET A 164 -18.71 15.71 13.59
CA MET A 164 -17.33 15.48 13.99
C MET A 164 -16.82 16.55 14.95
N SER A 165 -17.18 17.81 14.71
CA SER A 165 -16.76 18.96 15.50
C SER A 165 -17.17 18.87 16.98
N LYS A 166 -18.29 18.20 17.29
CA LYS A 166 -18.75 17.97 18.68
C LYS A 166 -17.72 17.25 19.55
N TYR A 167 -16.86 16.44 18.99
CA TYR A 167 -15.92 15.58 19.66
C TYR A 167 -14.44 16.01 19.52
N ALA A 168 -14.17 17.08 18.75
CA ALA A 168 -12.82 17.50 18.40
C ALA A 168 -11.96 17.82 19.62
N ASP A 169 -12.49 18.62 20.58
CA ASP A 169 -11.76 19.00 21.79
C ASP A 169 -11.47 17.80 22.68
N ARG A 170 -12.43 16.90 22.86
CA ARG A 170 -12.26 15.66 23.64
C ARG A 170 -11.23 14.74 23.00
N LEU A 171 -11.19 14.65 21.68
CA LEU A 171 -10.17 13.87 20.96
C LEU A 171 -8.78 14.51 21.12
N MET A 172 -8.69 15.84 21.01
CA MET A 172 -7.42 16.56 21.22
C MET A 172 -6.88 16.33 22.64
N GLU A 173 -7.72 16.45 23.67
CA GLU A 173 -7.34 16.16 25.07
C GLU A 173 -6.85 14.72 25.24
N HIS A 174 -7.51 13.74 24.58
CA HIS A 174 -7.07 12.36 24.61
C HIS A 174 -5.69 12.19 23.97
N ILE A 175 -5.44 12.77 22.78
CA ILE A 175 -4.15 12.69 22.09
C ILE A 175 -3.02 13.35 22.88
N GLU A 176 -3.31 14.44 23.59
CA GLU A 176 -2.32 15.14 24.41
C GLU A 176 -1.98 14.38 25.69
N SER A 177 -2.99 13.77 26.33
CA SER A 177 -2.81 13.01 27.58
C SER A 177 -2.28 11.58 27.35
N HIS A 178 -2.32 11.04 26.12
CA HIS A 178 -1.86 9.71 25.74
C HIS A 178 -0.83 9.80 24.59
N PRO A 179 0.43 10.14 24.89
CA PRO A 179 1.45 10.34 23.85
C PRO A 179 1.74 9.07 23.03
N GLU A 180 1.41 7.89 23.58
CA GLU A 180 1.52 6.58 22.93
C GLU A 180 0.41 6.30 21.91
N PHE A 181 -0.71 7.02 21.97
CA PHE A 181 -1.93 6.71 21.19
C PHE A 181 -1.68 6.69 19.69
N ILE A 182 -0.93 7.66 19.15
CA ILE A 182 -0.62 7.71 17.70
C ILE A 182 0.89 7.60 17.50
N GLN A 183 1.30 6.53 16.82
CA GLN A 183 2.70 6.25 16.48
C GLN A 183 2.87 6.01 14.98
N PRO A 184 4.01 6.40 14.38
CA PRO A 184 5.08 7.25 14.92
C PRO A 184 4.62 8.68 15.25
N VAL A 185 5.42 9.41 16.00
CA VAL A 185 5.10 10.80 16.41
C VAL A 185 4.89 11.74 15.21
N SER A 186 5.56 11.48 14.08
CA SER A 186 5.33 12.20 12.81
C SER A 186 3.87 12.11 12.37
N ARG A 187 3.22 10.96 12.52
CA ARG A 187 1.80 10.78 12.18
C ARG A 187 0.88 11.52 13.15
N LYS A 188 1.20 11.52 14.46
CA LYS A 188 0.49 12.36 15.42
C LYS A 188 0.53 13.83 15.01
N ASN A 189 1.72 14.34 14.69
CA ASN A 189 1.90 15.74 14.30
C ASN A 189 1.12 16.08 13.00
N GLU A 190 1.09 15.18 12.02
CA GLU A 190 0.33 15.32 10.79
C GLU A 190 -1.18 15.45 11.09
N MET A 191 -1.74 14.53 11.89
CA MET A 191 -3.17 14.53 12.24
C MET A 191 -3.58 15.77 13.02
N VAL A 192 -2.78 16.16 14.00
CA VAL A 192 -3.05 17.34 14.84
C VAL A 192 -2.96 18.63 14.01
N ASN A 193 -1.91 18.82 13.22
CA ASN A 193 -1.67 20.08 12.52
C ASN A 193 -2.56 20.26 11.29
N ASN A 194 -2.82 19.17 10.54
CA ASN A 194 -3.51 19.26 9.26
C ASN A 194 -5.04 19.09 9.39
N PHE A 195 -5.52 18.44 10.45
CA PHE A 195 -6.94 18.12 10.58
C PHE A 195 -7.59 18.68 11.85
N LEU A 196 -6.97 18.48 13.04
CA LEU A 196 -7.62 18.88 14.28
C LEU A 196 -7.52 20.37 14.56
N LYS A 197 -6.34 20.99 14.42
CA LYS A 197 -6.15 22.43 14.64
C LYS A 197 -6.93 23.33 13.68
N PRO A 198 -7.08 22.99 12.37
CA PRO A 198 -7.94 23.76 11.48
C PRO A 198 -9.43 23.64 11.80
N GLY A 199 -9.83 22.66 12.61
CA GLY A 199 -11.21 22.33 12.95
C GLY A 199 -11.80 21.24 12.07
N LEU A 200 -12.51 20.30 12.69
CA LEU A 200 -13.17 19.22 11.99
C LEU A 200 -14.49 19.68 11.39
N GLN A 201 -14.71 19.32 10.14
CA GLN A 201 -16.01 19.47 9.47
C GLN A 201 -16.85 18.21 9.66
N ASP A 202 -18.17 18.36 9.58
CA ASP A 202 -19.10 17.25 9.69
C ASP A 202 -18.88 16.25 8.53
N LEU A 203 -18.87 14.97 8.86
CA LEU A 203 -18.57 13.90 7.92
C LEU A 203 -19.85 13.35 7.31
N CYS A 204 -19.90 13.27 5.98
CA CYS A 204 -20.95 12.52 5.29
C CYS A 204 -20.79 11.02 5.60
N VAL A 205 -21.81 10.41 6.21
CA VAL A 205 -21.79 9.02 6.71
C VAL A 205 -22.80 8.11 6.02
N SER A 206 -23.39 8.55 4.92
CA SER A 206 -24.22 7.69 4.05
C SER A 206 -24.05 8.02 2.58
N ARG A 207 -24.46 7.10 1.72
CA ARG A 207 -24.48 7.26 0.27
C ARG A 207 -25.80 6.74 -0.30
N SER A 208 -26.28 7.39 -1.37
CA SER A 208 -27.49 6.99 -2.10
C SER A 208 -27.22 6.70 -3.58
N SER A 209 -25.98 6.88 -4.04
CA SER A 209 -25.57 6.74 -5.44
C SER A 209 -25.24 5.29 -5.87
N PHE A 210 -25.15 4.36 -4.94
CA PHE A 210 -24.93 2.93 -5.18
C PHE A 210 -25.66 2.09 -4.11
N THR A 211 -25.75 0.76 -4.31
CA THR A 211 -26.56 -0.12 -3.46
C THR A 211 -25.76 -1.17 -2.70
N TRP A 212 -24.52 -1.42 -3.08
CA TRP A 212 -23.67 -2.41 -2.42
C TRP A 212 -23.04 -1.83 -1.14
N GLY A 213 -23.73 -1.97 -0.04
CA GLY A 213 -23.37 -1.51 1.29
C GLY A 213 -24.43 -1.88 2.30
N ILE A 214 -24.21 -1.57 3.58
CA ILE A 214 -25.15 -1.83 4.66
C ILE A 214 -26.28 -0.79 4.59
N PRO A 215 -27.56 -1.18 4.35
CA PRO A 215 -28.63 -0.21 4.27
C PRO A 215 -28.90 0.45 5.62
N VAL A 216 -29.21 1.75 5.61
CA VAL A 216 -29.73 2.45 6.78
C VAL A 216 -31.14 1.93 7.06
N ASP A 217 -31.33 1.26 8.19
CA ASP A 217 -32.53 0.48 8.50
C ASP A 217 -33.84 1.28 8.57
N PHE A 218 -33.78 2.59 8.72
CA PHE A 218 -34.93 3.52 8.69
C PHE A 218 -34.98 4.40 7.42
N ASP A 219 -34.05 4.26 6.49
CA ASP A 219 -34.01 4.94 5.19
C ASP A 219 -33.20 4.10 4.18
N GLU A 220 -33.80 3.00 3.71
CA GLU A 220 -33.19 1.99 2.84
C GLU A 220 -32.64 2.51 1.49
N LYS A 221 -32.96 3.78 1.14
CA LYS A 221 -32.35 4.44 -0.04
C LYS A 221 -30.91 4.83 0.18
N ASN A 222 -30.48 4.88 1.43
CA ASN A 222 -29.15 5.20 1.84
C ASN A 222 -28.42 3.94 2.34
N VAL A 223 -27.17 3.78 1.95
CA VAL A 223 -26.24 2.80 2.55
C VAL A 223 -25.26 3.53 3.47
N VAL A 224 -24.84 2.85 4.53
CA VAL A 224 -23.87 3.38 5.48
C VAL A 224 -22.53 3.63 4.77
N TYR A 225 -21.87 4.73 5.11
CA TYR A 225 -20.57 5.09 4.58
C TYR A 225 -19.51 4.04 4.93
N VAL A 226 -18.72 3.65 3.93
CA VAL A 226 -17.77 2.54 4.01
C VAL A 226 -16.82 2.63 5.22
N TRP A 227 -16.37 3.81 5.62
CA TRP A 227 -15.50 3.95 6.76
C TRP A 227 -16.18 3.77 8.12
N LEU A 228 -17.48 4.09 8.26
CA LEU A 228 -18.22 3.74 9.48
C LEU A 228 -18.46 2.23 9.56
N ASP A 229 -18.75 1.61 8.43
CA ASP A 229 -18.84 0.15 8.27
C ASP A 229 -17.48 -0.50 8.60
N ALA A 230 -16.45 -0.21 7.82
CA ALA A 230 -15.14 -0.83 7.94
C ALA A 230 -14.54 -0.69 9.35
N LEU A 231 -14.53 0.51 9.95
CA LEU A 231 -13.94 0.74 11.28
C LEU A 231 -14.68 -0.01 12.39
N SER A 232 -15.98 -0.22 12.25
CA SER A 232 -16.80 -0.94 13.24
C SER A 232 -16.42 -2.42 13.38
N ASN A 233 -15.68 -2.99 12.38
CA ASN A 233 -15.22 -4.38 12.43
C ASN A 233 -14.42 -4.69 13.70
N TYR A 234 -13.62 -3.74 14.18
CA TYR A 234 -12.71 -3.91 15.32
C TYR A 234 -13.42 -4.29 16.63
N ILE A 235 -14.67 -3.89 16.77
CA ILE A 235 -15.48 -4.25 17.94
C ILE A 235 -16.52 -5.32 17.62
N THR A 236 -17.15 -5.30 16.46
CA THR A 236 -18.13 -6.33 16.08
C THR A 236 -17.47 -7.70 15.91
N GLY A 237 -16.25 -7.73 15.38
CA GLY A 237 -15.48 -8.97 15.21
C GLY A 237 -15.16 -9.71 16.50
N ILE A 238 -15.19 -9.02 17.63
CA ILE A 238 -15.03 -9.61 18.98
C ILE A 238 -16.33 -9.66 19.78
N GLY A 239 -17.48 -9.32 19.14
CA GLY A 239 -18.80 -9.48 19.72
C GLY A 239 -19.30 -8.30 20.54
N TYR A 240 -18.98 -7.07 20.10
CA TYR A 240 -19.66 -5.87 20.61
C TYR A 240 -21.13 -5.89 20.22
N ASP A 241 -22.00 -5.59 21.14
CA ASP A 241 -23.44 -5.43 20.92
C ASP A 241 -23.91 -4.06 21.39
N VAL A 242 -24.65 -3.35 20.51
CA VAL A 242 -25.14 -1.97 20.79
C VAL A 242 -26.12 -1.93 21.95
N ASP A 243 -26.87 -3.01 22.17
CA ASP A 243 -27.88 -3.13 23.23
C ASP A 243 -27.27 -3.53 24.57
N GLY A 244 -25.94 -3.76 24.61
CA GLY A 244 -25.19 -4.08 25.83
C GLY A 244 -24.97 -5.56 26.10
N GLU A 245 -25.49 -6.45 25.26
CA GLU A 245 -25.32 -7.90 25.37
C GLU A 245 -23.98 -8.39 24.77
N HIS A 246 -22.89 -7.75 25.23
CA HIS A 246 -21.55 -8.02 24.71
C HIS A 246 -21.11 -9.44 24.95
N GLN A 247 -20.49 -10.06 23.93
CA GLN A 247 -19.85 -11.36 24.06
C GLN A 247 -18.61 -11.33 24.95
N GLU A 248 -18.21 -12.48 25.49
CA GLU A 248 -17.06 -12.61 26.38
C GLU A 248 -15.73 -12.13 25.77
N ARG A 249 -15.56 -12.29 24.45
CA ARG A 249 -14.35 -11.79 23.75
C ARG A 249 -14.27 -10.27 23.83
N PHE A 250 -15.37 -9.55 23.59
CA PHE A 250 -15.37 -8.09 23.73
C PHE A 250 -15.02 -7.65 25.16
N LYS A 251 -15.64 -8.25 26.14
CA LYS A 251 -15.38 -7.95 27.56
C LYS A 251 -13.93 -8.21 27.94
N LYS A 252 -13.30 -9.24 27.36
CA LYS A 252 -11.93 -9.65 27.67
C LYS A 252 -10.86 -8.81 26.96
N TYR A 253 -11.05 -8.54 25.66
CA TYR A 253 -10.01 -8.01 24.81
C TYR A 253 -10.16 -6.52 24.49
N TRP A 254 -11.39 -5.94 24.54
CA TRP A 254 -11.52 -4.51 24.32
C TRP A 254 -11.16 -3.70 25.57
N PRO A 255 -10.44 -2.56 25.48
CA PRO A 255 -9.98 -1.88 24.26
C PRO A 255 -8.75 -2.55 23.63
N ALA A 256 -8.64 -2.45 22.29
CA ALA A 256 -7.51 -2.95 21.56
C ALA A 256 -6.19 -2.36 22.06
N ASP A 257 -5.17 -3.22 22.19
CA ASP A 257 -3.82 -2.78 22.57
C ASP A 257 -3.12 -2.11 21.38
N LEU A 258 -3.35 -2.63 20.15
CA LEU A 258 -2.73 -2.09 18.95
C LEU A 258 -3.63 -2.24 17.73
N HIS A 259 -3.92 -1.13 17.06
CA HIS A 259 -4.34 -1.09 15.66
C HIS A 259 -3.11 -0.81 14.79
N LEU A 260 -2.68 -1.81 14.01
CA LEU A 260 -1.58 -1.69 13.06
C LEU A 260 -2.17 -1.43 11.68
N ILE A 261 -1.82 -0.31 11.05
CA ILE A 261 -2.44 0.16 9.81
C ILE A 261 -1.43 0.85 8.90
N GLY A 262 -1.73 0.95 7.60
CA GLY A 262 -0.95 1.77 6.68
C GLY A 262 -1.05 3.28 6.97
N LYS A 263 0.02 4.02 6.75
CA LYS A 263 0.07 5.47 7.00
C LYS A 263 -0.98 6.29 6.23
N ASP A 264 -1.46 5.78 5.11
CA ASP A 264 -2.49 6.40 4.26
C ASP A 264 -3.89 6.43 4.88
N ILE A 265 -4.14 5.57 5.86
CA ILE A 265 -5.43 5.46 6.54
C ILE A 265 -5.38 5.88 8.02
N VAL A 266 -4.29 6.51 8.46
CA VAL A 266 -4.11 7.00 9.85
C VAL A 266 -5.24 7.97 10.23
N ARG A 267 -5.68 8.86 9.34
CA ARG A 267 -6.77 9.80 9.60
C ARG A 267 -8.06 9.11 10.03
N PHE A 268 -8.42 8.02 9.34
CA PHE A 268 -9.64 7.27 9.63
C PHE A 268 -9.57 6.57 11.00
N HIS A 269 -8.41 6.04 11.36
CA HIS A 269 -8.20 5.29 12.60
C HIS A 269 -7.92 6.16 13.83
N THR A 270 -7.43 7.38 13.64
CA THR A 270 -7.05 8.27 14.74
C THR A 270 -7.97 9.47 14.93
N ILE A 271 -8.83 9.77 13.95
CA ILE A 271 -9.83 10.83 14.02
C ILE A 271 -11.24 10.24 13.94
N TYR A 272 -11.62 9.54 12.85
CA TYR A 272 -12.99 9.07 12.68
C TYR A 272 -13.34 7.99 13.68
N TRP A 273 -12.51 6.96 13.79
CA TRP A 273 -12.77 5.82 14.68
C TRP A 273 -12.90 6.21 16.15
N PRO A 274 -11.99 6.97 16.76
CA PRO A 274 -12.16 7.44 18.12
C PRO A 274 -13.43 8.25 18.33
N ILE A 275 -13.80 9.12 17.38
CA ILE A 275 -15.00 9.93 17.47
C ILE A 275 -16.27 9.07 17.41
N PHE A 276 -16.32 8.05 16.54
CA PHE A 276 -17.44 7.11 16.52
C PHE A 276 -17.56 6.34 17.84
N LEU A 277 -16.45 5.88 18.39
CA LEU A 277 -16.42 5.24 19.71
C LEU A 277 -16.89 6.17 20.85
N MET A 278 -16.48 7.44 20.81
CA MET A 278 -16.93 8.46 21.77
C MET A 278 -18.44 8.68 21.70
N SER A 279 -19.02 8.69 20.50
CA SER A 279 -20.48 8.80 20.29
C SER A 279 -21.24 7.59 20.86
N LEU A 280 -20.66 6.40 20.71
CA LEU A 280 -21.20 5.15 21.26
C LEU A 280 -20.92 4.96 22.75
N ASN A 281 -20.12 5.82 23.37
CA ASN A 281 -19.61 5.71 24.72
C ASN A 281 -18.81 4.40 24.95
N VAL A 282 -18.00 4.03 23.96
CA VAL A 282 -17.09 2.88 24.00
C VAL A 282 -15.66 3.36 24.27
N PRO A 283 -14.86 2.69 25.12
CA PRO A 283 -13.45 3.05 25.34
C PRO A 283 -12.66 3.09 24.04
N LEU A 284 -11.63 3.96 23.99
CA LEU A 284 -10.77 4.09 22.82
C LEU A 284 -9.68 3.01 22.82
N PRO A 285 -9.15 2.62 21.64
CA PRO A 285 -7.97 1.76 21.54
C PRO A 285 -6.77 2.43 22.21
N LYS A 286 -5.82 1.63 22.72
CA LYS A 286 -4.66 2.14 23.45
C LYS A 286 -3.64 2.77 22.49
N GLN A 287 -3.43 2.15 21.31
CA GLN A 287 -2.42 2.59 20.36
C GLN A 287 -2.84 2.31 18.91
N VAL A 288 -2.53 3.27 18.04
CA VAL A 288 -2.62 3.15 16.58
C VAL A 288 -1.22 3.38 16.01
N PHE A 289 -0.68 2.39 15.31
CA PHE A 289 0.60 2.49 14.61
C PHE A 289 0.39 2.56 13.11
N GLY A 290 0.73 3.71 12.53
CA GLY A 290 0.68 3.95 11.09
C GLY A 290 2.02 3.61 10.43
N HIS A 291 2.18 2.37 9.94
CA HIS A 291 3.41 1.92 9.31
C HIS A 291 3.64 2.60 7.95
N PRO A 292 4.92 2.80 7.55
CA PRO A 292 5.27 3.41 6.26
C PRO A 292 4.95 2.48 5.07
N TRP A 293 5.05 3.01 3.86
CA TRP A 293 4.85 2.26 2.63
C TRP A 293 6.08 1.44 2.23
N LEU A 294 5.81 0.32 1.58
CA LEU A 294 6.80 -0.48 0.89
C LEU A 294 6.78 -0.09 -0.60
N LEU A 295 7.83 0.59 -1.04
CA LEU A 295 8.02 1.07 -2.41
C LEU A 295 8.92 0.11 -3.19
N THR A 296 8.82 0.10 -4.52
CA THR A 296 9.73 -0.67 -5.38
C THR A 296 10.73 0.24 -6.08
N ALA A 297 12.01 -0.12 -6.07
CA ALA A 297 13.00 0.49 -6.95
C ALA A 297 12.71 0.12 -8.40
N THR A 298 12.96 1.06 -9.32
CA THR A 298 12.94 0.78 -10.75
C THR A 298 14.37 0.75 -11.29
N ALA A 299 14.63 -0.01 -12.35
CA ALA A 299 15.97 -0.10 -12.97
C ALA A 299 16.57 1.25 -13.41
N LYS A 300 15.82 2.35 -13.33
CA LYS A 300 16.22 3.70 -13.73
C LYS A 300 16.31 4.71 -12.59
N SER A 301 15.89 4.34 -11.37
CA SER A 301 15.86 5.27 -10.23
C SER A 301 15.90 4.47 -8.93
N ASP A 302 16.85 4.79 -8.06
CA ASP A 302 16.93 4.31 -6.68
C ASP A 302 15.86 4.95 -5.79
N GLU A 303 15.17 5.98 -6.28
CA GLU A 303 14.00 6.55 -5.63
C GLU A 303 12.82 5.58 -5.78
N GLY A 304 12.29 5.10 -4.65
CA GLY A 304 11.18 4.15 -4.61
C GLY A 304 9.93 4.70 -5.29
N THR A 305 9.27 3.88 -6.09
CA THR A 305 8.00 4.21 -6.74
C THR A 305 6.88 3.32 -6.22
N LYS A 306 5.64 3.84 -6.20
CA LYS A 306 4.46 3.03 -5.88
C LYS A 306 4.29 1.91 -6.91
N MET A 307 3.90 0.73 -6.42
CA MET A 307 3.60 -0.42 -7.28
C MET A 307 2.41 -0.12 -8.20
N SER A 308 2.52 -0.50 -9.47
CA SER A 308 1.46 -0.33 -10.47
C SER A 308 1.42 -1.50 -11.44
N LYS A 309 0.23 -2.09 -11.63
CA LYS A 309 0.03 -3.22 -12.56
C LYS A 309 0.40 -2.85 -14.01
N SER A 310 0.07 -1.65 -14.44
CA SER A 310 0.38 -1.17 -15.80
C SER A 310 1.88 -0.97 -16.06
N ARG A 311 2.67 -0.80 -15.01
CA ARG A 311 4.15 -0.70 -15.10
C ARG A 311 4.85 -2.04 -15.00
N GLY A 312 4.14 -3.13 -14.66
CA GLY A 312 4.73 -4.45 -14.43
C GLY A 312 5.69 -4.51 -13.23
N ASN A 313 5.61 -3.53 -12.30
CA ASN A 313 6.49 -3.44 -11.15
C ASN A 313 5.83 -3.88 -9.84
N VAL A 314 4.70 -4.60 -9.91
CA VAL A 314 4.03 -5.13 -8.72
C VAL A 314 4.75 -6.40 -8.27
N ILE A 315 5.16 -6.43 -7.02
CA ILE A 315 5.75 -7.61 -6.39
C ILE A 315 4.67 -8.30 -5.57
N TYR A 316 4.42 -9.59 -5.83
CA TYR A 316 3.47 -10.41 -5.09
C TYR A 316 4.19 -11.38 -4.14
N ALA A 317 3.55 -11.67 -3.01
CA ALA A 317 4.12 -12.54 -2.00
C ALA A 317 4.37 -13.97 -2.49
N ASP A 318 3.46 -14.53 -3.30
CA ASP A 318 3.60 -15.87 -3.87
C ASP A 318 4.79 -16.00 -4.83
N ASP A 319 5.09 -14.96 -5.63
CA ASP A 319 6.29 -14.94 -6.47
C ASP A 319 7.57 -14.93 -5.62
N LEU A 320 7.59 -14.11 -4.55
CA LEU A 320 8.72 -14.07 -3.62
C LEU A 320 8.90 -15.40 -2.88
N VAL A 321 7.81 -15.99 -2.38
CA VAL A 321 7.85 -17.28 -1.66
C VAL A 321 8.35 -18.40 -2.57
N ARG A 322 7.92 -18.43 -3.84
CA ARG A 322 8.39 -19.41 -4.82
C ARG A 322 9.89 -19.34 -5.04
N LEU A 323 10.49 -18.16 -5.01
CA LEU A 323 11.92 -17.95 -5.24
C LEU A 323 12.78 -18.09 -3.98
N PHE A 324 12.28 -17.66 -2.82
CA PHE A 324 13.09 -17.50 -1.61
C PHE A 324 12.58 -18.28 -0.40
N GLY A 325 11.33 -18.76 -0.40
CA GLY A 325 10.69 -19.38 0.76
C GLY A 325 10.06 -18.36 1.70
N VAL A 326 9.11 -18.84 2.51
CA VAL A 326 8.26 -17.99 3.38
C VAL A 326 9.06 -17.16 4.37
N ASP A 327 9.92 -17.82 5.16
CA ASP A 327 10.67 -17.15 6.23
C ASP A 327 11.67 -16.11 5.69
N ALA A 328 12.24 -16.34 4.50
CA ALA A 328 13.12 -15.36 3.86
C ALA A 328 12.34 -14.12 3.42
N VAL A 329 11.11 -14.28 2.92
CA VAL A 329 10.23 -13.15 2.58
C VAL A 329 9.82 -12.41 3.84
N ARG A 330 9.42 -13.11 4.90
CA ARG A 330 9.07 -12.50 6.20
C ARG A 330 10.25 -11.69 6.75
N PHE A 331 11.44 -12.28 6.80
CA PHE A 331 12.66 -11.58 7.22
C PHE A 331 12.88 -10.30 6.41
N PHE A 332 12.87 -10.40 5.08
CA PHE A 332 13.20 -9.32 4.19
C PHE A 332 12.27 -8.11 4.37
N VAL A 333 10.95 -8.33 4.33
CA VAL A 333 10.00 -7.22 4.44
C VAL A 333 10.00 -6.57 5.83
N MET A 334 10.32 -7.31 6.89
CA MET A 334 10.42 -6.74 8.23
C MET A 334 11.77 -6.04 8.47
N HIS A 335 12.86 -6.57 7.90
CA HIS A 335 14.22 -6.03 8.07
C HIS A 335 14.44 -4.74 7.29
N GLU A 336 13.92 -4.64 6.04
CA GLU A 336 14.14 -3.50 5.16
C GLU A 336 13.12 -2.36 5.37
N MET A 337 12.21 -2.48 6.35
CA MET A 337 11.21 -1.45 6.65
C MET A 337 11.59 -0.62 7.86
N PRO A 338 12.01 0.64 7.66
CA PRO A 338 12.26 1.57 8.77
C PRO A 338 10.98 1.87 9.55
N PHE A 339 11.12 2.33 10.80
CA PHE A 339 9.99 2.64 11.68
C PHE A 339 9.11 3.81 11.18
N GLU A 340 9.69 4.85 10.61
CA GLU A 340 8.98 6.08 10.20
C GLU A 340 8.98 6.34 8.68
N ASN A 341 10.05 5.96 8.00
CA ASN A 341 10.25 6.27 6.59
C ASN A 341 9.83 5.12 5.69
N ASP A 342 9.46 5.43 4.45
CA ASP A 342 9.13 4.41 3.46
C ASP A 342 10.35 3.52 3.17
N GLY A 343 10.10 2.23 3.10
CA GLY A 343 11.10 1.25 2.69
C GLY A 343 11.11 1.09 1.17
N VAL A 344 12.29 0.85 0.61
CA VAL A 344 12.43 0.57 -0.82
C VAL A 344 12.96 -0.84 -0.99
N ILE A 345 12.26 -1.65 -1.79
CA ILE A 345 12.67 -3.02 -2.08
C ILE A 345 12.98 -3.21 -3.56
N SER A 346 13.91 -4.12 -3.84
CA SER A 346 14.18 -4.63 -5.19
C SER A 346 14.48 -6.12 -5.14
N TRP A 347 14.40 -6.77 -6.27
CA TRP A 347 14.76 -8.18 -6.39
C TRP A 347 16.23 -8.42 -6.11
N GLU A 348 17.12 -7.50 -6.54
CA GLU A 348 18.55 -7.51 -6.28
C GLU A 348 18.84 -7.42 -4.79
N LEU A 349 18.20 -6.48 -4.08
CA LEU A 349 18.35 -6.31 -2.64
C LEU A 349 17.90 -7.58 -1.90
N MET A 350 16.82 -8.23 -2.37
CA MET A 350 16.35 -9.48 -1.79
C MET A 350 17.43 -10.58 -1.91
N VAL A 351 18.06 -10.76 -3.08
CA VAL A 351 19.14 -11.73 -3.27
C VAL A 351 20.35 -11.38 -2.41
N GLU A 352 20.73 -10.10 -2.34
CA GLU A 352 21.83 -9.64 -1.49
C GLU A 352 21.60 -9.97 -0.03
N ARG A 353 20.44 -9.61 0.53
CA ARG A 353 20.09 -9.88 1.92
C ARG A 353 19.96 -11.37 2.21
N PHE A 354 19.34 -12.12 1.30
CA PHE A 354 19.26 -13.57 1.41
C PHE A 354 20.65 -14.20 1.53
N ASN A 355 21.59 -13.81 0.66
CA ASN A 355 22.94 -14.36 0.67
C ASN A 355 23.78 -13.88 1.86
N SER A 356 23.73 -12.57 2.16
CA SER A 356 24.57 -11.99 3.22
C SER A 356 24.05 -12.31 4.62
N GLN A 357 22.78 -12.16 4.88
CA GLN A 357 22.20 -12.32 6.22
C GLN A 357 21.80 -13.78 6.48
N LEU A 358 20.94 -14.36 5.62
CA LEU A 358 20.36 -15.66 5.89
C LEU A 358 21.34 -16.82 5.59
N ALA A 359 21.95 -16.85 4.42
CA ALA A 359 22.87 -17.95 4.07
C ALA A 359 24.22 -17.84 4.81
N ASN A 360 24.84 -16.64 4.83
CA ASN A 360 26.17 -16.48 5.39
C ASN A 360 26.16 -16.33 6.92
N ILE A 361 25.40 -15.35 7.46
CA ILE A 361 25.47 -15.09 8.90
C ILE A 361 24.75 -16.18 9.68
N LEU A 362 23.51 -16.54 9.32
CA LEU A 362 22.71 -17.50 10.06
C LEU A 362 22.98 -18.95 9.64
N GLY A 363 22.78 -19.28 8.37
CA GLY A 363 22.85 -20.65 7.87
C GLY A 363 24.23 -21.28 8.05
N ASN A 364 25.30 -20.54 7.71
CA ASN A 364 26.65 -21.01 7.90
C ASN A 364 27.03 -21.19 9.38
N LEU A 365 26.59 -20.27 10.26
CA LEU A 365 26.87 -20.37 11.70
C LEU A 365 26.29 -21.66 12.28
N VAL A 366 25.02 -21.93 12.04
CA VAL A 366 24.32 -23.13 12.55
C VAL A 366 25.00 -24.39 12.00
N LYS A 367 25.20 -24.48 10.68
CA LYS A 367 25.79 -25.64 10.02
C LYS A 367 27.24 -25.89 10.48
N ARG A 368 28.07 -24.84 10.59
CA ARG A 368 29.48 -24.96 11.07
C ARG A 368 29.53 -25.45 12.51
N THR A 369 28.69 -24.89 13.40
CA THR A 369 28.66 -25.27 14.82
C THR A 369 28.29 -26.74 14.98
N ILE A 370 27.21 -27.19 14.33
CA ILE A 370 26.80 -28.62 14.36
C ILE A 370 27.85 -29.50 13.74
N SER A 371 28.41 -29.10 12.59
CA SER A 371 29.45 -29.91 11.91
C SER A 371 30.72 -30.04 12.73
N MET A 372 31.14 -28.99 13.46
CA MET A 372 32.29 -29.07 14.38
C MET A 372 32.01 -29.95 15.58
N SER A 373 30.79 -29.85 16.16
CA SER A 373 30.36 -30.73 17.26
C SER A 373 30.39 -32.22 16.84
N ASN A 374 29.85 -32.53 15.65
CA ASN A 374 29.90 -33.88 15.10
C ASN A 374 31.32 -34.38 14.84
N LYS A 375 32.16 -33.54 14.22
CA LYS A 375 33.52 -33.90 13.83
C LYS A 375 34.43 -34.15 15.01
N TYR A 376 34.31 -33.37 16.07
CA TYR A 376 35.27 -33.43 17.17
C TYR A 376 34.76 -34.20 18.37
N PHE A 377 33.45 -34.33 18.56
CA PHE A 377 32.83 -34.92 19.74
C PHE A 377 31.56 -35.74 19.45
N ASP A 378 31.47 -36.35 18.27
CA ASP A 378 30.31 -37.18 17.85
C ASP A 378 28.94 -36.52 18.06
N GLY A 379 28.91 -35.19 17.95
CA GLY A 379 27.71 -34.37 18.12
C GLY A 379 27.38 -34.03 19.58
N ILE A 380 28.16 -34.48 20.55
CA ILE A 380 27.93 -34.16 21.96
C ILE A 380 28.42 -32.75 22.27
N VAL A 381 27.51 -31.90 22.77
CA VAL A 381 27.79 -30.52 23.18
C VAL A 381 27.82 -30.47 24.70
N GLU A 382 29.01 -30.20 25.26
CA GLU A 382 29.23 -30.27 26.71
C GLU A 382 30.04 -29.06 27.20
N ASP A 383 29.56 -28.40 28.29
CA ASP A 383 30.32 -27.35 28.95
C ASP A 383 31.32 -27.98 29.94
N LYS A 384 32.61 -27.68 29.78
CA LYS A 384 33.69 -28.07 30.70
C LYS A 384 34.13 -26.93 31.59
N GLY A 385 33.54 -25.75 31.50
CA GLY A 385 33.86 -24.61 32.33
C GLY A 385 35.24 -23.99 32.09
N VAL A 386 35.96 -24.36 31.01
CA VAL A 386 37.25 -23.78 30.65
C VAL A 386 37.02 -22.44 29.92
N THR A 387 37.05 -21.36 30.68
CA THR A 387 36.67 -20.02 30.21
C THR A 387 37.87 -19.12 29.91
N GLU A 388 37.70 -18.22 28.94
CA GLU A 388 38.63 -17.16 28.59
C GLU A 388 37.87 -15.80 28.50
N PRO A 389 38.55 -14.63 28.51
CA PRO A 389 37.89 -13.33 28.45
C PRO A 389 36.94 -13.15 27.26
N VAL A 390 37.23 -13.75 26.11
CA VAL A 390 36.40 -13.72 24.89
C VAL A 390 35.04 -14.37 25.10
N ASP A 391 34.93 -15.35 26.02
CA ASP A 391 33.64 -15.98 26.35
C ASP A 391 32.71 -15.02 27.09
N GLN A 392 33.29 -14.21 28.00
CA GLN A 392 32.50 -13.21 28.73
C GLN A 392 31.97 -12.12 27.80
N ASP A 393 32.76 -11.70 26.80
CA ASP A 393 32.37 -10.75 25.79
C ASP A 393 31.22 -11.31 24.92
N LEU A 394 31.32 -12.58 24.50
CA LEU A 394 30.21 -13.25 23.79
C LEU A 394 28.94 -13.27 24.66
N LYS A 395 29.03 -13.78 25.89
CA LYS A 395 27.89 -13.93 26.82
C LYS A 395 27.20 -12.59 27.09
N SER A 396 27.97 -11.55 27.39
CA SER A 396 27.44 -10.23 27.67
C SER A 396 26.74 -9.64 26.43
N THR A 397 27.35 -9.76 25.24
CA THR A 397 26.75 -9.28 23.99
C THR A 397 25.45 -10.01 23.69
N VAL A 398 25.42 -11.34 23.79
CA VAL A 398 24.20 -12.14 23.53
C VAL A 398 23.04 -11.72 24.43
N LEU A 399 23.29 -11.59 25.73
CA LEU A 399 22.27 -11.20 26.70
C LEU A 399 21.83 -9.74 26.54
N GLU A 400 22.73 -8.84 26.18
CA GLU A 400 22.42 -7.45 25.89
C GLU A 400 21.52 -7.33 24.64
N GLN A 401 21.90 -8.02 23.56
CA GLN A 401 21.13 -8.00 22.31
C GLN A 401 19.76 -8.68 22.46
N ALA A 402 19.64 -9.72 23.28
CA ALA A 402 18.34 -10.32 23.59
C ALA A 402 17.40 -9.33 24.31
N ARG A 403 17.92 -8.59 25.31
CA ARG A 403 17.12 -7.54 25.98
C ARG A 403 16.80 -6.40 25.04
N LEU A 404 17.74 -5.98 24.18
CA LEU A 404 17.52 -4.92 23.22
C LEU A 404 16.43 -5.33 22.22
N ALA A 405 16.43 -6.56 21.73
CA ALA A 405 15.39 -7.05 20.82
C ALA A 405 14.00 -6.95 21.48
N ALA A 406 13.86 -7.38 22.74
CA ALA A 406 12.60 -7.27 23.47
C ALA A 406 12.17 -5.81 23.64
N SER A 407 13.06 -4.92 24.05
CA SER A 407 12.77 -3.48 24.17
C SER A 407 12.33 -2.86 22.82
N LYS A 408 12.95 -3.27 21.71
CA LYS A 408 12.58 -2.78 20.39
C LYS A 408 11.21 -3.27 19.95
N MET A 409 10.82 -4.48 20.32
CA MET A 409 9.47 -5.00 20.07
C MET A 409 8.41 -4.22 20.88
N ASP A 410 8.68 -3.84 22.13
CA ASP A 410 7.79 -2.98 22.90
C ASP A 410 7.63 -1.58 22.30
N GLU A 411 8.66 -1.09 21.61
CA GLU A 411 8.64 0.17 20.86
C GLU A 411 8.03 0.03 19.44
N LEU A 412 7.58 -1.15 19.03
CA LEU A 412 7.13 -1.50 17.68
C LEU A 412 8.20 -1.33 16.57
N LYS A 413 9.47 -1.27 16.94
CA LYS A 413 10.63 -1.13 16.06
C LYS A 413 11.14 -2.52 15.60
N VAL A 414 10.32 -3.19 14.82
CA VAL A 414 10.51 -4.60 14.43
C VAL A 414 11.82 -4.82 13.66
N ALA A 415 12.20 -3.91 12.76
CA ALA A 415 13.47 -3.98 12.04
C ALA A 415 14.69 -3.89 12.98
N ASP A 416 14.61 -3.01 13.99
CA ASP A 416 15.67 -2.86 15.00
C ASP A 416 15.78 -4.11 15.88
N ALA A 417 14.64 -4.72 16.22
CA ALA A 417 14.62 -5.99 16.96
C ALA A 417 15.28 -7.11 16.19
N LEU A 418 14.97 -7.27 14.89
CA LEU A 418 15.65 -8.23 14.01
C LEU A 418 17.15 -7.94 13.91
N THR A 419 17.55 -6.68 13.80
CA THR A 419 18.96 -6.28 13.77
C THR A 419 19.69 -6.73 15.03
N ALA A 420 19.08 -6.54 16.21
CA ALA A 420 19.64 -6.99 17.49
C ALA A 420 19.76 -8.54 17.54
N ILE A 421 18.75 -9.26 17.06
CA ILE A 421 18.82 -10.74 17.00
C ILE A 421 19.97 -11.19 16.07
N PHE A 422 20.11 -10.56 14.91
CA PHE A 422 21.20 -10.89 13.97
C PHE A 422 22.58 -10.50 14.50
N GLU A 423 22.67 -9.53 15.41
CA GLU A 423 23.92 -9.21 16.09
C GLU A 423 24.40 -10.36 17.00
N ILE A 424 23.49 -11.11 17.61
CA ILE A 424 23.84 -12.36 18.32
C ILE A 424 24.57 -13.32 17.39
N PHE A 425 24.05 -13.53 16.17
CA PHE A 425 24.66 -14.43 15.19
C PHE A 425 25.98 -13.89 14.63
N ARG A 426 26.08 -12.57 14.40
CA ARG A 426 27.34 -11.94 13.98
C ARG A 426 28.42 -12.08 15.05
N ARG A 427 28.07 -11.81 16.31
CA ARG A 427 29.01 -11.96 17.44
C ARG A 427 29.47 -13.43 17.59
N SER A 428 28.56 -14.39 17.39
CA SER A 428 28.89 -15.82 17.40
C SER A 428 29.80 -16.22 16.26
N ASN A 429 29.63 -15.72 15.05
CA ASN A 429 30.57 -15.94 13.95
C ASN A 429 31.96 -15.37 14.27
N LYS A 430 32.03 -14.13 14.80
CA LYS A 430 33.27 -13.50 15.22
C LYS A 430 33.98 -14.34 16.31
N TYR A 431 33.20 -14.90 17.25
CA TYR A 431 33.73 -15.77 18.31
C TYR A 431 34.35 -17.04 17.76
N ILE A 432 33.82 -17.63 16.68
CA ILE A 432 34.48 -18.76 15.99
C ILE A 432 35.86 -18.34 15.45
N ASP A 433 35.95 -17.14 14.86
CA ASP A 433 37.21 -16.67 14.29
C ASP A 433 38.24 -16.31 15.38
N GLU A 434 37.80 -15.78 16.54
CA GLU A 434 38.65 -15.44 17.68
C GLU A 434 39.14 -16.66 18.45
N THR A 435 38.33 -17.72 18.53
CA THR A 435 38.67 -18.94 19.28
C THR A 435 39.34 -20.02 18.46
N GLU A 436 39.30 -19.90 17.13
CA GLU A 436 39.91 -20.84 16.17
C GLU A 436 39.71 -22.33 16.53
N PRO A 437 38.44 -22.85 16.60
CA PRO A 437 38.15 -24.22 17.04
C PRO A 437 38.96 -25.30 16.31
N TRP A 438 39.30 -25.06 15.03
CA TRP A 438 40.12 -25.98 14.23
C TRP A 438 41.60 -26.01 14.67
N VAL A 439 42.08 -24.98 15.37
CA VAL A 439 43.43 -24.97 15.99
C VAL A 439 43.37 -25.68 17.33
N LEU A 440 42.37 -25.40 18.18
CA LEU A 440 42.15 -26.08 19.45
C LEU A 440 42.05 -27.61 19.27
N ALA A 441 41.38 -28.05 18.21
CA ALA A 441 41.19 -29.46 17.90
C ALA A 441 42.49 -30.24 17.56
N LYS A 442 43.61 -29.56 17.33
CA LYS A 442 44.93 -30.22 17.04
C LYS A 442 45.65 -30.66 18.30
N GLU A 443 45.26 -30.16 19.46
CA GLU A 443 45.91 -30.39 20.73
C GLU A 443 44.94 -31.08 21.71
N GLU A 444 45.17 -32.31 22.06
CA GLU A 444 44.31 -33.10 22.98
C GLU A 444 44.12 -32.40 24.32
N SER A 445 45.17 -31.72 24.83
CA SER A 445 45.13 -30.93 26.07
C SER A 445 44.16 -29.75 26.03
N LYS A 446 43.68 -29.32 24.84
CA LYS A 446 42.73 -28.22 24.64
C LYS A 446 41.30 -28.73 24.37
N ALA A 447 41.06 -30.05 24.45
CA ALA A 447 39.76 -30.64 24.16
C ALA A 447 38.64 -30.06 25.04
N ASP A 448 38.88 -29.84 26.32
CA ASP A 448 37.89 -29.27 27.24
C ASP A 448 37.61 -27.78 26.94
N ARG A 449 38.63 -27.03 26.51
CA ARG A 449 38.43 -25.66 26.01
C ARG A 449 37.55 -25.65 24.75
N LEU A 450 37.82 -26.54 23.80
CA LEU A 450 37.04 -26.67 22.56
C LEU A 450 35.58 -27.05 22.87
N ARG A 451 35.31 -27.93 23.84
CA ARG A 451 33.95 -28.27 24.29
C ARG A 451 33.20 -27.05 24.81
N THR A 452 33.86 -26.26 25.70
CA THR A 452 33.28 -25.02 26.20
C THR A 452 32.98 -23.99 25.09
N VAL A 453 33.89 -23.89 24.09
CA VAL A 453 33.67 -23.02 22.91
C VAL A 453 32.43 -23.45 22.12
N LEU A 454 32.29 -24.73 21.81
CA LEU A 454 31.14 -25.25 21.04
C LEU A 454 29.83 -25.15 21.87
N TYR A 455 29.91 -25.33 23.19
CA TYR A 455 28.77 -25.11 24.06
C TYR A 455 28.29 -23.65 24.04
N ASN A 456 29.21 -22.69 24.19
CA ASN A 456 28.90 -21.27 24.15
C ASN A 456 28.28 -20.83 22.81
N LEU A 457 28.76 -21.37 21.67
CA LEU A 457 28.18 -21.16 20.35
C LEU A 457 26.75 -21.70 20.26
N THR A 458 26.55 -22.94 20.73
CA THR A 458 25.24 -23.59 20.72
C THR A 458 24.25 -22.82 21.56
N GLU A 459 24.61 -22.41 22.77
CA GLU A 459 23.77 -21.61 23.65
C GLU A 459 23.40 -20.27 23.02
N SER A 460 24.36 -19.57 22.42
CA SER A 460 24.10 -18.30 21.71
C SER A 460 23.10 -18.47 20.56
N ILE A 461 23.24 -19.57 19.79
CA ILE A 461 22.32 -19.89 18.69
C ILE A 461 20.92 -20.21 19.23
N VAL A 462 20.79 -20.94 20.34
CA VAL A 462 19.49 -21.25 20.97
C VAL A 462 18.77 -20.00 21.41
N ILE A 463 19.46 -19.06 22.04
CA ILE A 463 18.88 -17.77 22.47
C ILE A 463 18.40 -16.98 21.23
N GLY A 464 19.28 -16.85 20.22
CA GLY A 464 18.95 -16.15 18.98
C GLY A 464 17.80 -16.79 18.22
N ALA A 465 17.79 -18.14 18.09
CA ALA A 465 16.74 -18.89 17.40
C ALA A 465 15.38 -18.80 18.14
N SER A 466 15.38 -18.79 19.47
CA SER A 466 14.16 -18.61 20.26
C SER A 466 13.49 -17.25 20.00
N LEU A 467 14.27 -16.19 19.97
CA LEU A 467 13.79 -14.84 19.61
C LEU A 467 13.35 -14.79 18.12
N LEU A 468 14.13 -15.39 17.23
CA LEU A 468 13.89 -15.38 15.78
C LEU A 468 12.58 -16.05 15.41
N LYS A 469 12.10 -17.02 16.19
CA LYS A 469 10.88 -17.79 15.92
C LYS A 469 9.62 -16.93 15.78
N SER A 470 9.55 -15.77 16.43
CA SER A 470 8.46 -14.82 16.24
C SER A 470 8.44 -14.18 14.85
N PHE A 471 9.58 -14.10 14.18
CA PHE A 471 9.76 -13.46 12.87
C PHE A 471 9.83 -14.49 11.74
N MET A 472 10.58 -15.57 11.97
CA MET A 472 10.86 -16.66 11.04
C MET A 472 10.51 -18.00 11.70
N PRO A 473 9.22 -18.34 11.82
CA PRO A 473 8.76 -19.43 12.69
C PRO A 473 9.33 -20.80 12.30
N SER A 474 9.34 -21.12 11.00
CA SER A 474 9.87 -22.40 10.52
C SER A 474 11.38 -22.51 10.67
N THR A 475 12.11 -21.43 10.38
CA THR A 475 13.57 -21.39 10.52
C THR A 475 14.01 -21.50 11.97
N GLY A 476 13.36 -20.74 12.87
CA GLY A 476 13.64 -20.82 14.30
C GLY A 476 13.39 -22.22 14.87
N ALA A 477 12.27 -22.84 14.48
CA ALA A 477 11.94 -24.20 14.89
C ALA A 477 12.96 -25.23 14.36
N GLU A 478 13.33 -25.14 13.06
CA GLU A 478 14.32 -26.05 12.46
C GLU A 478 15.70 -25.95 13.12
N ILE A 479 16.15 -24.72 13.48
CA ILE A 479 17.42 -24.52 14.20
C ILE A 479 17.38 -25.24 15.55
N LEU A 480 16.30 -25.05 16.33
CA LEU A 480 16.15 -25.68 17.64
C LEU A 480 16.08 -27.21 17.53
N GLU A 481 15.38 -27.74 16.53
CA GLU A 481 15.33 -29.16 16.23
C GLU A 481 16.71 -29.73 15.91
N GLN A 482 17.48 -29.07 15.04
CA GLN A 482 18.85 -29.51 14.69
C GLN A 482 19.80 -29.47 15.90
N LEU A 483 19.55 -28.58 16.85
CA LEU A 483 20.30 -28.53 18.13
C LEU A 483 19.71 -29.47 19.20
N SER A 484 18.69 -30.27 18.86
CA SER A 484 18.01 -31.19 19.77
C SER A 484 17.52 -30.54 21.06
N THR A 485 16.91 -29.38 20.93
CA THR A 485 16.39 -28.58 22.05
C THR A 485 15.05 -27.94 21.69
N THR A 486 14.45 -27.28 22.65
CA THR A 486 13.21 -26.51 22.49
C THR A 486 13.46 -25.01 22.64
N GLU A 487 12.48 -24.24 22.29
CA GLU A 487 12.46 -22.81 22.52
C GLU A 487 12.72 -22.45 23.99
N ARG A 488 13.60 -21.50 24.23
CA ARG A 488 13.89 -20.96 25.55
C ARG A 488 12.67 -20.17 26.06
N ASP A 489 12.28 -20.34 27.32
CA ASP A 489 11.28 -19.49 27.93
C ASP A 489 11.71 -18.02 27.89
N PHE A 490 10.78 -17.11 27.62
CA PHE A 490 11.08 -15.69 27.50
C PHE A 490 11.77 -15.13 28.76
N ALA A 491 11.31 -15.49 29.94
CA ALA A 491 11.91 -15.08 31.21
C ALA A 491 13.36 -15.53 31.39
N SER A 492 13.74 -16.63 30.72
CA SER A 492 15.09 -17.22 30.80
C SER A 492 16.04 -16.70 29.71
N LEU A 493 15.61 -15.77 28.85
CA LEU A 493 16.47 -15.13 27.86
C LEU A 493 17.56 -14.23 28.48
N SER A 494 17.39 -13.84 29.75
CA SER A 494 18.39 -13.10 30.52
C SER A 494 19.50 -13.98 31.08
N ASP A 495 19.40 -15.31 30.96
CA ASP A 495 20.33 -16.27 31.53
C ASP A 495 21.09 -17.00 30.43
N PHE A 496 22.40 -17.17 30.61
CA PHE A 496 23.26 -17.89 29.69
C PHE A 496 23.73 -19.21 30.31
N GLY A 497 23.83 -20.27 29.50
CA GLY A 497 24.32 -21.55 29.97
C GLY A 497 23.21 -22.53 30.39
N LEU A 498 22.03 -22.40 29.81
CA LEU A 498 20.89 -23.27 30.10
C LEU A 498 20.70 -24.40 29.04
N TYR A 499 21.48 -24.42 27.98
CA TYR A 499 21.48 -25.57 27.04
C TYR A 499 21.94 -26.82 27.80
N PRO A 500 21.20 -27.96 27.68
CA PRO A 500 21.56 -29.15 28.45
C PRO A 500 22.93 -29.67 28.07
N SER A 501 23.90 -29.58 29.01
CA SER A 501 25.26 -30.09 28.83
C SER A 501 25.26 -31.60 28.64
N GLY A 502 25.91 -32.11 27.60
CA GLY A 502 25.91 -33.51 27.22
C GLY A 502 24.84 -33.87 26.19
N ASN A 503 24.02 -32.90 25.75
CA ASN A 503 23.03 -33.08 24.68
C ASN A 503 23.72 -33.34 23.32
N LYS A 504 23.06 -34.08 22.46
CA LYS A 504 23.58 -34.47 21.15
C LYS A 504 22.82 -33.79 20.02
N VAL A 505 23.53 -33.03 19.21
CA VAL A 505 22.97 -32.39 18.01
C VAL A 505 22.74 -33.41 16.87
N VAL A 506 21.96 -33.08 15.85
CA VAL A 506 21.71 -33.95 14.70
C VAL A 506 23.03 -34.31 13.99
N ALA A 507 23.10 -35.55 13.48
CA ALA A 507 24.33 -36.04 12.81
C ALA A 507 24.57 -35.40 11.43
N ASP A 508 23.46 -35.12 10.70
CA ASP A 508 23.49 -34.52 9.36
C ASP A 508 22.68 -33.21 9.37
N PRO A 509 23.35 -32.06 9.54
CA PRO A 509 22.67 -30.79 9.61
C PRO A 509 22.14 -30.33 8.25
N LYS A 510 20.85 -30.05 8.17
CA LYS A 510 20.20 -29.47 6.97
C LYS A 510 20.80 -28.08 6.69
N THR A 511 20.93 -27.75 5.42
CA THR A 511 21.24 -26.39 4.99
C THR A 511 19.96 -25.54 5.08
N LEU A 512 19.95 -24.53 5.95
CA LEU A 512 18.80 -23.67 6.12
C LEU A 512 18.52 -22.80 4.88
N PHE A 513 19.57 -22.24 4.31
CA PHE A 513 19.49 -21.35 3.16
C PHE A 513 20.60 -21.64 2.17
N GLU A 514 20.25 -22.04 0.95
CA GLU A 514 21.18 -22.20 -0.17
C GLU A 514 21.34 -20.86 -0.89
N ARG A 515 22.59 -20.49 -1.16
CA ARG A 515 22.89 -19.22 -1.86
C ARG A 515 22.16 -19.15 -3.20
N LYS A 516 21.66 -17.95 -3.53
CA LYS A 516 21.01 -17.65 -4.79
C LYS A 516 21.98 -16.94 -5.75
N ASP A 517 21.98 -17.34 -7.02
CA ASP A 517 22.65 -16.59 -8.08
C ASP A 517 21.68 -15.55 -8.66
N TRP A 518 22.13 -14.28 -8.66
CA TRP A 518 21.32 -13.21 -9.22
C TRP A 518 20.89 -13.46 -10.66
N LYS A 519 21.78 -13.97 -11.52
CA LYS A 519 21.49 -14.25 -12.93
C LYS A 519 20.37 -15.28 -13.13
N GLU A 520 20.21 -16.21 -12.19
CA GLU A 520 19.13 -17.19 -12.22
C GLU A 520 17.81 -16.56 -11.76
N VAL A 521 17.86 -15.77 -10.69
CA VAL A 521 16.69 -15.05 -10.18
C VAL A 521 16.19 -14.00 -11.19
N GLU A 522 17.11 -13.24 -11.81
CA GLU A 522 16.80 -12.22 -12.81
C GLU A 522 15.96 -12.78 -13.97
N LYS A 523 16.31 -13.96 -14.49
CA LYS A 523 15.53 -14.63 -15.56
C LYS A 523 14.09 -14.96 -15.11
N GLU A 524 13.89 -15.33 -13.87
CA GLU A 524 12.54 -15.59 -13.35
C GLU A 524 11.78 -14.28 -13.14
N VAL A 525 12.45 -13.22 -12.70
CA VAL A 525 11.87 -11.88 -12.56
C VAL A 525 11.45 -11.30 -13.90
N GLU A 526 12.26 -11.49 -14.95
CA GLU A 526 11.88 -11.09 -16.31
C GLU A 526 10.58 -11.78 -16.76
N LYS A 527 10.45 -13.09 -16.54
CA LYS A 527 9.21 -13.82 -16.87
C LYS A 527 8.00 -13.32 -16.07
N ILE A 528 8.18 -13.02 -14.79
CA ILE A 528 7.12 -12.45 -13.94
C ILE A 528 6.68 -11.10 -14.50
N THR A 529 7.64 -10.23 -14.81
CA THR A 529 7.38 -8.89 -15.36
C THR A 529 6.66 -8.93 -16.70
N GLU A 530 7.13 -9.77 -17.63
CA GLU A 530 6.49 -9.99 -18.94
C GLU A 530 5.04 -10.49 -18.79
N ALA A 531 4.81 -11.45 -17.89
CA ALA A 531 3.48 -11.97 -17.62
C ALA A 531 2.54 -10.90 -17.03
N GLN A 532 3.04 -10.03 -16.14
CA GLN A 532 2.26 -8.93 -15.57
C GLN A 532 1.91 -7.90 -16.64
N ILE A 533 2.85 -7.50 -17.48
CA ILE A 533 2.63 -6.55 -18.58
C ILE A 533 1.60 -7.12 -19.57
N ALA A 534 1.75 -8.38 -19.98
CA ALA A 534 0.83 -9.04 -20.89
C ALA A 534 -0.60 -9.11 -20.32
N LYS A 535 -0.72 -9.39 -19.02
CA LYS A 535 -2.02 -9.40 -18.33
C LYS A 535 -2.65 -8.00 -18.26
N ALA A 536 -1.86 -6.97 -17.93
CA ALA A 536 -2.33 -5.58 -17.89
C ALA A 536 -2.83 -5.12 -19.27
N GLN A 537 -2.08 -5.38 -20.32
CA GLN A 537 -2.48 -5.08 -21.71
C GLN A 537 -3.74 -5.83 -22.16
N ALA A 538 -3.91 -7.08 -21.71
CA ALA A 538 -5.12 -7.86 -22.00
C ALA A 538 -6.35 -7.31 -21.25
N GLU A 539 -6.17 -6.82 -20.02
CA GLU A 539 -7.22 -6.17 -19.23
C GLU A 539 -7.61 -4.82 -19.87
N GLU A 540 -6.65 -4.02 -20.31
CA GLU A 540 -6.85 -2.73 -20.97
C GLU A 540 -7.62 -2.89 -22.28
N LYS A 541 -7.22 -3.84 -23.14
CA LYS A 541 -7.96 -4.18 -24.37
C LYS A 541 -9.39 -4.64 -24.11
N LYS A 542 -9.62 -5.38 -23.01
CA LYS A 542 -10.97 -5.76 -22.58
C LYS A 542 -11.80 -4.58 -22.11
N GLU A 543 -11.19 -3.62 -21.39
CA GLU A 543 -11.85 -2.39 -20.98
C GLU A 543 -12.19 -1.49 -22.17
N GLU A 544 -11.27 -1.34 -23.12
CA GLU A 544 -11.51 -0.61 -24.37
C GLU A 544 -12.62 -1.23 -25.20
N ALA A 545 -12.61 -2.56 -25.37
CA ALA A 545 -13.68 -3.28 -26.05
C ALA A 545 -15.03 -3.13 -25.33
N LYS A 546 -15.05 -3.10 -23.99
CA LYS A 546 -16.27 -2.85 -23.19
C LYS A 546 -16.72 -1.40 -23.28
N LYS A 547 -15.81 -0.43 -23.27
CA LYS A 547 -16.13 0.99 -23.50
C LYS A 547 -16.72 1.17 -24.90
N ALA A 548 -16.13 0.55 -25.92
CA ALA A 548 -16.67 0.54 -27.27
C ALA A 548 -18.05 -0.13 -27.34
N ALA A 549 -18.26 -1.26 -26.66
CA ALA A 549 -19.56 -1.94 -26.58
C ALA A 549 -20.60 -1.14 -25.75
N LYS A 550 -20.18 -0.49 -24.64
CA LYS A 550 -21.05 0.42 -23.87
C LYS A 550 -21.44 1.66 -24.69
N THR A 551 -20.51 2.20 -25.47
CA THR A 551 -20.78 3.31 -26.40
C THR A 551 -21.75 2.86 -27.50
N ALA A 552 -21.58 1.64 -28.02
CA ALA A 552 -22.52 1.04 -28.97
C ALA A 552 -23.91 0.73 -28.35
N CYS A 553 -23.95 0.32 -27.05
CA CYS A 553 -25.20 0.04 -26.34
C CYS A 553 -25.89 1.33 -25.86
N ALA A 554 -25.13 2.36 -25.47
CA ALA A 554 -25.66 3.68 -25.11
C ALA A 554 -26.21 4.42 -26.35
N LEU A 555 -25.68 4.15 -27.53
CA LEU A 555 -26.22 4.60 -28.80
C LEU A 555 -27.52 3.87 -29.19
N GLY A 556 -27.84 2.72 -28.54
CA GLY A 556 -29.08 1.96 -28.78
C GLY A 556 -30.30 2.36 -27.95
N SER A 557 -30.18 3.24 -26.96
CA SER A 557 -31.28 3.61 -26.04
C SER A 557 -31.70 5.09 -26.03
N SER A 558 -31.05 5.97 -26.76
CA SER A 558 -31.58 7.28 -27.11
C SER A 558 -32.19 7.19 -28.52
N GLN A 559 -33.41 7.72 -28.72
CA GLN A 559 -33.94 7.96 -30.06
C GLN A 559 -32.98 8.91 -30.77
N ALA A 560 -31.98 8.33 -31.46
CA ALA A 560 -30.99 9.06 -32.21
C ALA A 560 -31.62 9.55 -33.51
N ALA A 561 -31.42 10.81 -33.81
CA ALA A 561 -31.40 11.27 -35.19
C ALA A 561 -30.50 10.32 -36.00
N GLY A 562 -31.07 9.80 -37.08
CA GLY A 562 -30.69 8.69 -37.94
C GLY A 562 -29.19 8.34 -38.03
N ASN A 563 -28.98 7.04 -38.18
CA ASN A 563 -27.72 6.40 -38.53
C ASN A 563 -27.19 7.02 -39.85
N THR A 564 -26.12 7.80 -39.77
CA THR A 564 -25.36 8.17 -40.94
C THR A 564 -24.41 7.02 -41.25
N ASP A 565 -24.44 6.49 -42.47
CA ASP A 565 -23.51 5.51 -42.96
C ASP A 565 -22.07 5.99 -42.75
N LEU A 566 -21.15 5.06 -42.45
CA LEU A 566 -19.72 5.38 -42.33
C LEU A 566 -19.26 6.00 -43.66
N GLU A 567 -18.81 7.25 -43.56
CA GLU A 567 -18.21 7.93 -44.71
C GLU A 567 -16.87 7.26 -45.04
N LYS A 568 -16.53 7.19 -46.32
CA LYS A 568 -15.22 6.70 -46.77
C LYS A 568 -14.14 7.63 -46.21
N GLY A 569 -13.43 7.19 -45.17
CA GLY A 569 -12.36 7.94 -44.53
C GLY A 569 -11.09 8.04 -45.37
N ILE A 570 -10.22 8.93 -45.00
CA ILE A 570 -8.86 9.10 -45.58
C ILE A 570 -7.86 8.39 -44.67
N ASP A 571 -7.10 7.43 -45.20
CA ASP A 571 -6.08 6.68 -44.48
C ASP A 571 -4.72 7.42 -44.50
N ILE A 572 -4.58 8.45 -43.63
CA ILE A 572 -3.29 9.10 -43.43
C ILE A 572 -2.60 8.41 -42.21
N PRO A 573 -1.34 7.96 -42.33
CA PRO A 573 -0.62 7.36 -41.19
C PRO A 573 -0.58 8.29 -39.98
N PHE A 574 -0.92 7.75 -38.78
CA PHE A 574 -0.81 8.48 -37.54
C PHE A 574 0.66 8.87 -37.28
N LYS A 575 0.85 10.03 -36.69
CA LYS A 575 2.15 10.44 -36.13
C LYS A 575 2.46 9.62 -34.88
N ALA A 576 3.70 9.69 -34.41
CA ALA A 576 4.09 9.09 -33.13
C ALA A 576 3.21 9.63 -31.98
N GLU A 577 2.91 8.76 -31.02
CA GLU A 577 2.18 9.13 -29.82
C GLU A 577 2.93 10.22 -29.07
N ILE A 578 2.18 11.16 -28.51
CA ILE A 578 2.67 12.20 -27.60
C ILE A 578 2.02 12.02 -26.23
N SER A 579 2.71 12.45 -25.16
CA SER A 579 2.13 12.45 -23.84
C SER A 579 1.04 13.54 -23.68
N TYR A 580 0.17 13.38 -22.69
CA TYR A 580 -0.80 14.44 -22.35
C TYR A 580 -0.08 15.75 -22.00
N GLU A 581 1.06 15.67 -21.31
CA GLU A 581 1.89 16.81 -20.95
C GLU A 581 2.47 17.55 -22.18
N ASP A 582 2.68 16.83 -23.29
CA ASP A 582 3.12 17.46 -24.54
C ASP A 582 1.97 18.15 -25.27
N PHE A 583 0.78 17.58 -25.22
CA PHE A 583 -0.44 18.21 -25.74
C PHE A 583 -0.82 19.44 -24.90
N ASP A 584 -0.77 19.36 -23.57
CA ASP A 584 -1.11 20.43 -22.61
C ASP A 584 -0.21 21.67 -22.73
N LYS A 585 0.96 21.52 -23.34
CA LYS A 585 1.84 22.65 -23.69
C LYS A 585 1.30 23.48 -24.84
N CYS A 586 0.31 23.01 -25.59
CA CYS A 586 -0.26 23.69 -26.74
C CYS A 586 -1.43 24.57 -26.31
N ASP A 587 -1.37 25.90 -26.54
CA ASP A 587 -2.48 26.82 -26.23
C ASP A 587 -3.34 27.01 -27.48
N PHE A 588 -4.39 26.20 -27.61
CA PHE A 588 -5.39 26.33 -28.66
C PHE A 588 -6.56 27.21 -28.22
N ARG A 589 -6.93 28.19 -29.08
CA ARG A 589 -8.05 29.09 -28.80
C ARG A 589 -8.92 29.35 -30.02
N ILE A 590 -10.16 29.81 -29.78
CA ILE A 590 -11.00 30.38 -30.84
C ILE A 590 -10.55 31.80 -31.12
N GLY A 591 -10.20 32.09 -32.37
CA GLY A 591 -9.91 33.41 -32.86
C GLY A 591 -10.98 33.93 -33.84
N LYS A 592 -11.25 35.24 -33.85
CA LYS A 592 -12.13 35.87 -34.84
C LYS A 592 -11.28 36.64 -35.84
N ILE A 593 -11.41 36.31 -37.12
CA ILE A 593 -10.74 37.05 -38.19
C ILE A 593 -11.36 38.45 -38.34
N ILE A 594 -10.59 39.48 -38.01
CA ILE A 594 -11.02 40.88 -38.09
C ILE A 594 -10.42 41.63 -39.30
N HIS A 595 -9.38 41.06 -39.90
CA HIS A 595 -8.79 41.55 -41.13
C HIS A 595 -8.19 40.39 -41.91
N ALA A 596 -8.29 40.41 -43.23
CA ALA A 596 -7.67 39.46 -44.13
C ALA A 596 -7.23 40.17 -45.43
N GLU A 597 -6.00 39.92 -45.89
CA GLU A 597 -5.48 40.48 -47.12
C GLU A 597 -4.49 39.53 -47.85
N GLU A 598 -4.29 39.73 -49.11
CA GLU A 598 -3.31 38.98 -49.87
C GLU A 598 -1.88 39.50 -49.68
N VAL A 599 -0.94 38.59 -49.48
CA VAL A 599 0.48 38.92 -49.37
C VAL A 599 1.05 39.15 -50.79
N LYS A 600 1.35 40.41 -51.14
CA LYS A 600 1.81 40.83 -52.52
C LYS A 600 3.02 40.05 -53.03
N LYS A 601 3.89 39.56 -52.13
CA LYS A 601 5.10 38.77 -52.44
C LYS A 601 4.89 37.26 -52.47
N SER A 602 3.67 36.75 -52.27
CA SER A 602 3.38 35.33 -52.21
C SER A 602 2.16 34.93 -53.06
N LYS A 603 2.26 33.85 -53.78
CA LYS A 603 1.12 33.25 -54.52
C LYS A 603 0.27 32.35 -53.64
N LYS A 604 0.74 32.03 -52.41
CA LYS A 604 0.09 31.02 -51.53
C LYS A 604 -0.42 31.58 -50.19
N LEU A 605 0.05 32.78 -49.79
CA LEU A 605 -0.20 33.28 -48.45
C LEU A 605 -1.29 34.35 -48.40
N LEU A 606 -2.10 34.24 -47.37
CA LEU A 606 -2.95 35.33 -46.86
C LEU A 606 -2.42 35.78 -45.49
N LEU A 607 -2.54 37.12 -45.24
CA LEU A 607 -2.25 37.71 -43.95
C LEU A 607 -3.56 38.00 -43.22
N PHE A 608 -3.60 37.65 -41.97
CA PHE A 608 -4.75 37.80 -41.09
C PHE A 608 -4.38 38.67 -39.87
N LYS A 609 -5.34 39.48 -39.42
CA LYS A 609 -5.40 39.94 -38.05
C LYS A 609 -6.55 39.17 -37.36
N VAL A 610 -6.19 38.44 -36.32
CA VAL A 610 -7.09 37.55 -35.61
C VAL A 610 -7.22 38.01 -34.17
N GLN A 611 -8.43 38.35 -33.75
CA GLN A 611 -8.74 38.67 -32.37
C GLN A 611 -8.79 37.38 -31.56
N VAL A 612 -8.01 37.30 -30.49
CA VAL A 612 -8.00 36.19 -29.50
C VAL A 612 -8.15 36.84 -28.12
N GLY A 613 -9.36 36.79 -27.56
CA GLY A 613 -9.68 37.54 -26.35
C GLY A 613 -9.59 39.07 -26.56
N SER A 614 -8.77 39.74 -25.76
CA SER A 614 -8.48 41.17 -25.88
C SER A 614 -7.30 41.49 -26.83
N GLU A 615 -6.54 40.46 -27.27
CA GLU A 615 -5.38 40.62 -28.14
C GLU A 615 -5.75 40.51 -29.62
N VAL A 616 -4.97 41.14 -30.46
CA VAL A 616 -5.03 40.98 -31.92
C VAL A 616 -3.67 40.50 -32.42
N ARG A 617 -3.66 39.30 -33.01
CA ARG A 617 -2.46 38.65 -33.52
C ARG A 617 -2.39 38.72 -35.04
N GLN A 618 -1.20 38.91 -35.57
CA GLN A 618 -0.93 38.81 -37.00
C GLN A 618 -0.55 37.36 -37.32
N ILE A 619 -1.25 36.73 -38.23
CA ILE A 619 -1.01 35.32 -38.62
C ILE A 619 -0.97 35.22 -40.14
N LEU A 620 0.05 34.53 -40.65
CA LEU A 620 0.14 34.19 -42.06
C LEU A 620 -0.21 32.71 -42.27
N SER A 621 -1.05 32.43 -43.28
CA SER A 621 -1.45 31.06 -43.58
C SER A 621 -1.44 30.81 -45.13
N GLY A 622 -1.03 29.64 -45.53
CA GLY A 622 -0.88 29.18 -46.91
C GLY A 622 -2.17 28.77 -47.61
N ILE A 623 -3.27 29.45 -47.34
CA ILE A 623 -4.63 29.02 -47.74
C ILE A 623 -5.24 29.84 -48.87
N LYS A 624 -4.44 30.64 -49.58
CA LYS A 624 -4.92 31.51 -50.69
C LYS A 624 -5.51 30.74 -51.86
N SER A 625 -5.14 29.48 -52.04
CA SER A 625 -5.74 28.62 -53.08
C SER A 625 -7.15 28.17 -52.77
N SER A 626 -7.53 28.14 -51.46
CA SER A 626 -8.79 27.61 -50.99
C SER A 626 -9.78 28.69 -50.56
N TYR A 627 -9.31 29.89 -50.22
CA TYR A 627 -10.16 30.95 -49.68
C TYR A 627 -9.77 32.34 -50.27
N LYS A 628 -10.78 33.17 -50.45
CA LYS A 628 -10.60 34.59 -50.70
C LYS A 628 -10.67 35.37 -49.37
N PRO A 629 -9.92 36.48 -49.18
CA PRO A 629 -9.92 37.25 -47.95
C PRO A 629 -11.31 37.70 -47.48
N GLU A 630 -12.16 38.09 -48.42
CA GLU A 630 -13.53 38.56 -48.15
C GLU A 630 -14.43 37.46 -47.54
N ASP A 631 -14.23 36.18 -47.89
CA ASP A 631 -15.02 35.07 -47.41
C ASP A 631 -14.74 34.70 -45.94
N LEU A 632 -13.57 35.11 -45.44
CA LEU A 632 -13.07 34.77 -44.11
C LEU A 632 -13.26 35.90 -43.09
N LEU A 633 -13.59 37.10 -43.51
CA LEU A 633 -13.77 38.22 -42.63
C LEU A 633 -14.94 37.97 -41.66
N GLY A 634 -14.69 38.15 -40.37
CA GLY A 634 -15.70 37.92 -39.30
C GLY A 634 -15.87 36.42 -38.91
N LYS A 635 -15.27 35.47 -39.63
CA LYS A 635 -15.32 34.05 -39.29
C LYS A 635 -14.50 33.75 -38.04
N LYS A 636 -14.93 32.72 -37.28
CA LYS A 636 -14.23 32.17 -36.14
C LYS A 636 -13.42 30.96 -36.59
N VAL A 637 -12.19 30.83 -36.09
CA VAL A 637 -11.23 29.80 -36.48
C VAL A 637 -10.45 29.31 -35.27
N MET A 638 -9.94 28.08 -35.33
CA MET A 638 -9.05 27.56 -34.30
C MET A 638 -7.62 28.06 -34.54
N VAL A 639 -6.98 28.54 -33.48
CA VAL A 639 -5.64 29.12 -33.49
C VAL A 639 -4.77 28.45 -32.45
N LEU A 640 -3.57 28.01 -32.84
CA LEU A 640 -2.50 27.67 -31.89
C LEU A 640 -1.72 28.97 -31.56
N CYS A 641 -1.84 29.38 -30.29
CA CYS A 641 -1.45 30.74 -29.85
C CYS A 641 -0.01 30.83 -29.30
N ASN A 642 0.54 29.76 -28.76
CA ASN A 642 1.83 29.76 -28.06
C ASN A 642 3.02 29.30 -28.94
N LEU A 643 2.90 29.35 -30.26
CA LEU A 643 4.03 29.21 -31.14
C LEU A 643 4.94 30.47 -31.10
N ALA A 644 6.25 30.24 -31.07
CA ALA A 644 7.21 31.33 -31.20
C ALA A 644 6.96 32.15 -32.50
N PRO A 645 6.92 33.48 -32.45
CA PRO A 645 6.72 34.28 -33.64
C PRO A 645 7.76 34.00 -34.73
N ARG A 646 7.31 33.88 -35.96
CA ARG A 646 8.16 33.55 -37.11
C ARG A 646 7.99 34.58 -38.22
N GLU A 647 9.09 35.03 -38.79
CA GLU A 647 9.07 35.92 -39.97
C GLU A 647 8.78 35.09 -41.23
N ILE A 648 7.75 35.48 -41.99
CA ILE A 648 7.35 34.87 -43.25
C ILE A 648 7.10 35.96 -44.28
N CYS A 649 7.92 36.01 -45.35
CA CYS A 649 7.84 37.00 -46.42
C CYS A 649 7.92 38.46 -45.94
N GLY A 650 8.66 38.73 -44.85
CA GLY A 650 8.81 40.07 -44.26
C GLY A 650 7.71 40.50 -43.29
N TYR A 651 6.85 39.55 -42.88
CA TYR A 651 5.80 39.76 -41.88
C TYR A 651 5.98 38.81 -40.72
N GLN A 652 5.73 39.22 -39.49
CA GLN A 652 5.74 38.35 -38.32
C GLN A 652 4.44 37.59 -38.22
N SER A 653 4.50 36.23 -38.07
CA SER A 653 3.37 35.37 -37.79
C SER A 653 3.41 34.96 -36.33
N GLU A 654 2.37 35.31 -35.58
CA GLU A 654 2.28 35.15 -34.10
C GLU A 654 1.34 34.01 -33.68
N GLY A 655 1.28 32.94 -34.46
CA GLY A 655 0.46 31.79 -34.25
C GLY A 655 0.19 31.02 -35.54
N MET A 656 -0.67 30.00 -35.49
CA MET A 656 -1.03 29.21 -36.65
C MET A 656 -2.54 28.93 -36.68
N LEU A 657 -3.18 29.12 -37.85
CA LEU A 657 -4.56 28.68 -38.09
C LEU A 657 -4.58 27.17 -38.32
N LEU A 658 -5.51 26.46 -37.70
CA LEU A 658 -5.67 25.03 -37.90
C LEU A 658 -6.61 24.74 -39.09
N SER A 659 -6.23 23.77 -39.90
CA SER A 659 -7.01 23.34 -41.08
C SER A 659 -6.93 21.85 -41.28
N ALA A 660 -8.03 21.25 -41.73
CA ALA A 660 -8.06 19.89 -42.28
C ALA A 660 -7.76 19.94 -43.79
N ILE A 661 -7.05 18.95 -44.26
CA ILE A 661 -6.69 18.81 -45.70
C ILE A 661 -7.06 17.39 -46.15
N ASP A 662 -7.77 17.24 -47.28
CA ASP A 662 -8.08 15.94 -47.88
C ASP A 662 -7.00 15.47 -48.86
N GLU A 663 -7.17 14.26 -49.40
CA GLU A 663 -6.23 13.63 -50.35
C GLU A 663 -6.05 14.44 -51.66
N GLU A 664 -7.02 15.21 -52.06
CA GLU A 664 -6.99 16.09 -53.25
C GLU A 664 -6.34 17.45 -52.95
N GLY A 665 -5.95 17.68 -51.73
CA GLY A 665 -5.35 18.95 -51.26
C GLY A 665 -6.37 20.05 -50.99
N LYS A 666 -7.66 19.73 -50.91
CA LYS A 666 -8.71 20.66 -50.53
C LYS A 666 -8.61 20.95 -49.05
N LEU A 667 -8.55 22.21 -48.66
CA LEU A 667 -8.33 22.68 -47.33
C LEU A 667 -9.61 23.27 -46.71
N SER A 668 -9.91 22.91 -45.45
CA SER A 668 -10.97 23.50 -44.67
C SER A 668 -10.43 24.04 -43.33
N LEU A 669 -10.72 25.29 -43.03
CA LEU A 669 -10.38 25.89 -41.71
C LEU A 669 -11.22 25.24 -40.60
N MET A 670 -10.57 24.88 -39.51
CA MET A 670 -11.23 24.35 -38.34
C MET A 670 -11.94 25.43 -37.54
N THR A 671 -13.14 25.15 -37.07
CA THR A 671 -13.98 26.06 -36.25
C THR A 671 -14.77 25.28 -35.23
N SER A 672 -15.39 25.95 -34.26
CA SER A 672 -16.32 25.36 -33.31
C SER A 672 -17.71 25.15 -33.92
N LEU A 673 -18.39 24.04 -33.58
CA LEU A 673 -19.77 23.77 -33.99
C LEU A 673 -20.77 24.78 -33.39
N ALA A 674 -20.50 25.21 -32.14
CA ALA A 674 -21.30 26.25 -31.48
C ALA A 674 -20.63 27.61 -31.62
N ASP A 675 -21.40 28.70 -31.50
CA ASP A 675 -20.85 30.05 -31.54
C ASP A 675 -20.13 30.36 -30.21
N MET A 676 -18.80 30.21 -30.19
CA MET A 676 -17.95 30.47 -29.05
C MET A 676 -17.30 31.85 -29.12
N PRO A 677 -17.06 32.56 -27.98
CA PRO A 677 -16.43 33.87 -28.00
C PRO A 677 -14.96 33.77 -28.43
N ALA A 678 -14.42 34.83 -29.05
CA ALA A 678 -12.99 34.91 -29.35
C ALA A 678 -12.17 34.87 -28.05
N GLY A 679 -11.14 34.02 -27.99
CA GLY A 679 -10.34 33.75 -26.80
C GLY A 679 -10.78 32.51 -26.01
N ALA A 680 -11.90 31.86 -26.36
CA ALA A 680 -12.30 30.62 -25.73
C ALA A 680 -11.18 29.55 -25.90
N SER A 681 -10.80 28.91 -24.79
CA SER A 681 -9.80 27.85 -24.77
C SER A 681 -10.36 26.57 -25.39
N ILE A 682 -9.50 25.81 -26.04
CA ILE A 682 -9.78 24.48 -26.58
C ILE A 682 -8.87 23.50 -25.82
N SER A 683 -9.48 22.55 -25.13
CA SER A 683 -8.81 21.57 -24.29
C SER A 683 -9.23 20.15 -24.67
#